data_46cfe63e258f554d157cafb5a6b1dfee
#
_entry.id   46cfe63e258f554d157cafb5a6b1dfee
#
_cell.length_a   1.000
_cell.length_b   1.000
_cell.length_c   1.000
_cell.angle_alpha   90.00
_cell.angle_beta   90.00
_cell.angle_gamma   90.00
#
_symmetry.space_group_name_H-M   'P 1'
#
loop_
_entity.id
_entity.type
_entity.pdbx_description
1 polymer ?
#
loop_
_entity_poly.entity_id
_entity_poly.type
_entity_poly.pdbx_seq_one_letter_code
_entity_poly.pdbx_strand_id
1 'polypeptide(L)'
;MSSAIKPTNVARVTMLMSSNLLMNDVRTNSVDLLKVQNQLSSGLKLSRPSDSPPEATTIMHLDSLLERQNQYLKNIDFTLDYLAGTDTALGQAVDLTVQAHDLAVGSIGTATDDDGRQANALIIDQIIEQIISISNNTARGSYLFAGQNSTQPPFEAYASGVLFTGNLSELQTRVADENVVGFSVNGNDTFGSVSSRIYGIADLDPDITADTLLSDLNGYLGQGIRRGSIRISDGTDISTIDLSGCVTMGDVIAKINAEAPAGTTATIGPDGSSLQLTSIVPGANVTVTESGGGYMAQDLGIYDPVGSGATLTGQDVDARLSLTTPVTALAGGAGIDTTSGLQISNSMLDSIPAIDISSATTLGDILSAINNAGVAARAEINAAGTGINVFNLLSGSRMSIGENSGTTATDLGIRSFNTASQLSDFNGGRGVYTEGSVIRITDRQGASYDVDLTGAQTVQDVIDTINNATGWNVVASLTASGNGIELNNAVGGLGNLSVTTVSDNGYFVAQQLGFYTEQGDGMSVASDTVTGEDTNYIMPNGLFSHLIALRDAMLANDDYEIEVAANAIDADRKNLSSMHGMVGSRMIALENRKTHLEDNVLAAQTLRSDIRDIDFTEAITRYQNLYTALQANLTAGSMLSNISLLDFLS
;
A
#
# COMPACT_ATOMS: atom_id res chain seq x y z
N MET A 1 65.59 71.47 48.07
CA MET A 1 64.14 71.06 47.87
C MET A 1 64.03 69.62 48.29
N SER A 2 63.48 69.43 49.47
CA SER A 2 63.28 68.10 50.09
C SER A 2 62.09 67.41 49.46
N SER A 3 62.38 66.29 48.78
CA SER A 3 61.31 65.42 48.31
C SER A 3 60.82 64.50 49.44
N ALA A 4 59.67 64.74 49.93
CA ALA A 4 59.02 63.91 50.95
C ALA A 4 58.60 62.56 50.33
N ILE A 5 59.24 61.47 50.76
CA ILE A 5 58.84 60.11 50.49
C ILE A 5 57.50 59.88 51.23
N LYS A 6 56.42 59.72 50.50
CA LYS A 6 55.13 59.26 51.03
C LYS A 6 55.28 57.87 51.61
N PRO A 7 54.87 57.61 52.88
CA PRO A 7 54.89 56.22 53.36
C PRO A 7 53.83 55.40 52.60
N THR A 8 54.20 54.33 51.99
CA THR A 8 53.31 53.30 51.51
C THR A 8 52.57 52.71 52.74
N ASN A 9 51.26 52.87 52.77
CA ASN A 9 50.40 52.22 53.77
C ASN A 9 50.54 50.66 53.51
N VAL A 10 51.47 50.08 54.25
CA VAL A 10 51.46 48.62 54.43
C VAL A 10 50.27 48.36 55.41
N ALA A 11 49.19 47.87 54.89
CA ALA A 11 48.07 47.46 55.70
C ALA A 11 48.55 46.41 56.72
N ARG A 12 48.63 46.76 57.99
CA ARG A 12 48.92 45.85 59.12
C ARG A 12 47.83 44.78 59.12
N VAL A 13 48.11 43.57 58.68
CA VAL A 13 47.24 42.41 58.84
C VAL A 13 47.13 42.18 60.34
N THR A 14 45.97 42.44 60.96
CA THR A 14 45.73 42.16 62.36
C THR A 14 45.78 40.65 62.61
N MET A 15 46.20 40.22 63.78
CA MET A 15 46.28 38.78 64.14
C MET A 15 44.94 38.11 64.02
N LEU A 16 43.85 38.77 64.26
CA LEU A 16 42.47 38.34 64.09
C LEU A 16 42.13 38.11 62.59
N MET A 17 42.61 38.99 61.72
CA MET A 17 42.42 38.89 60.27
C MET A 17 43.25 37.70 59.68
N SER A 18 44.47 37.48 60.18
CA SER A 18 45.31 36.32 59.81
C SER A 18 44.68 35.00 60.27
N SER A 19 44.11 34.95 61.50
CA SER A 19 43.38 33.80 62.04
C SER A 19 42.11 33.49 61.23
N ASN A 20 41.35 34.54 60.88
CA ASN A 20 40.15 34.35 60.04
C ASN A 20 40.46 33.89 58.60
N LEU A 21 41.52 34.42 58.01
CA LEU A 21 42.00 33.96 56.70
C LEU A 21 42.41 32.48 56.75
N LEU A 22 43.19 32.12 57.76
CA LEU A 22 43.68 30.75 57.94
C LEU A 22 42.50 29.79 58.21
N MET A 23 41.52 30.14 59.04
CA MET A 23 40.32 29.32 59.26
C MET A 23 39.52 29.16 57.97
N ASN A 24 39.42 30.22 57.18
CA ASN A 24 38.75 30.15 55.90
C ASN A 24 39.48 29.24 54.90
N ASP A 25 40.83 29.30 54.86
CA ASP A 25 41.67 28.42 54.03
C ASP A 25 41.60 26.98 54.49
N VAL A 26 41.59 26.69 55.82
CA VAL A 26 41.40 25.33 56.35
C VAL A 26 40.02 24.78 55.96
N ARG A 27 38.98 25.62 56.06
CA ARG A 27 37.62 25.22 55.67
C ARG A 27 37.52 24.93 54.18
N THR A 28 38.06 25.80 53.34
CA THR A 28 38.05 25.64 51.89
C THR A 28 38.82 24.38 51.47
N ASN A 29 40.05 24.21 52.00
CA ASN A 29 40.86 23.02 51.70
C ASN A 29 40.20 21.71 52.17
N SER A 30 39.48 21.73 53.32
CA SER A 30 38.79 20.57 53.83
C SER A 30 37.58 20.23 52.96
N VAL A 31 36.85 21.21 52.47
CA VAL A 31 35.70 20.99 51.53
C VAL A 31 36.23 20.49 50.16
N ASP A 32 37.31 21.09 49.65
CA ASP A 32 37.94 20.66 48.40
C ASP A 32 38.53 19.24 48.49
N LEU A 33 39.12 18.88 49.63
CA LEU A 33 39.64 17.54 49.91
C LEU A 33 38.50 16.49 49.88
N LEU A 34 37.37 16.77 50.59
CA LEU A 34 36.18 15.95 50.57
C LEU A 34 35.58 15.81 49.18
N LYS A 35 35.61 16.90 48.39
CA LYS A 35 35.15 16.86 47.00
C LYS A 35 36.01 15.93 46.13
N VAL A 36 37.32 16.09 46.18
CA VAL A 36 38.25 15.24 45.46
C VAL A 36 38.19 13.78 45.93
N GLN A 37 38.03 13.55 47.22
CA GLN A 37 37.85 12.21 47.78
C GLN A 37 36.55 11.54 47.25
N ASN A 38 35.43 12.27 47.18
CA ASN A 38 34.21 11.80 46.60
C ASN A 38 34.37 11.53 45.10
N GLN A 39 35.09 12.37 44.36
CA GLN A 39 35.39 12.18 42.94
C GLN A 39 36.25 10.92 42.71
N LEU A 40 37.28 10.68 43.54
CA LEU A 40 38.13 9.51 43.52
C LEU A 40 37.33 8.22 43.83
N SER A 41 36.40 8.30 44.81
CA SER A 41 35.57 7.16 45.19
C SER A 41 34.51 6.82 44.17
N SER A 42 33.95 7.80 43.49
CA SER A 42 32.91 7.61 42.47
C SER A 42 33.45 7.38 41.06
N GLY A 43 34.70 7.76 40.79
CA GLY A 43 35.30 7.77 39.45
C GLY A 43 34.76 8.90 38.57
N LEU A 44 33.94 9.82 39.12
CA LEU A 44 33.27 10.89 38.38
C LEU A 44 33.83 12.26 38.75
N LYS A 45 34.19 13.08 37.76
CA LYS A 45 34.54 14.48 37.89
C LYS A 45 33.32 15.32 38.31
N LEU A 46 32.17 14.95 37.70
CA LEU A 46 30.87 15.57 37.97
C LEU A 46 29.94 14.55 38.61
N SER A 47 29.69 14.67 39.92
CA SER A 47 28.79 13.79 40.66
C SER A 47 27.38 14.37 40.82
N ARG A 48 27.22 15.70 40.73
CA ARG A 48 25.95 16.39 40.87
C ARG A 48 25.79 17.45 39.77
N PRO A 49 24.57 17.69 39.27
CA PRO A 49 24.33 18.72 38.26
C PRO A 49 24.72 20.12 38.71
N SER A 50 24.70 20.38 40.04
CA SER A 50 25.12 21.64 40.66
C SER A 50 26.63 21.90 40.60
N ASP A 51 27.46 20.87 40.34
CA ASP A 51 28.94 21.03 40.29
C ASP A 51 29.38 21.81 39.06
N SER A 52 28.71 21.61 37.91
CA SER A 52 28.87 22.40 36.70
C SER A 52 27.58 22.29 35.85
N PRO A 53 26.65 23.25 35.95
CA PRO A 53 25.38 23.20 35.22
C PRO A 53 25.52 23.11 33.71
N PRO A 54 26.48 23.81 33.04
CA PRO A 54 26.67 23.68 31.59
C PRO A 54 27.12 22.26 31.16
N GLU A 55 28.10 21.69 31.89
CA GLU A 55 28.61 20.35 31.62
C GLU A 55 27.54 19.28 31.92
N ALA A 56 26.75 19.46 32.98
CA ALA A 56 25.64 18.58 33.31
C ALA A 56 24.57 18.57 32.21
N THR A 57 24.23 19.74 31.66
CA THR A 57 23.30 19.83 30.51
C THR A 57 23.84 19.09 29.30
N THR A 58 25.13 19.21 28.99
CA THR A 58 25.78 18.49 27.89
C THR A 58 25.77 16.98 28.12
N ILE A 59 26.06 16.51 29.33
CA ILE A 59 25.96 15.09 29.68
C ILE A 59 24.54 14.55 29.49
N MET A 60 23.52 15.26 29.98
CA MET A 60 22.12 14.86 29.81
C MET A 60 21.72 14.77 28.33
N HIS A 61 22.21 15.70 27.51
CA HIS A 61 21.98 15.65 26.06
C HIS A 61 22.68 14.46 25.41
N LEU A 62 23.92 14.18 25.78
CA LEU A 62 24.67 13.01 25.31
C LEU A 62 24.01 11.68 25.75
N ASP A 63 23.55 11.61 27.01
CA ASP A 63 22.86 10.41 27.50
C ASP A 63 21.57 10.16 26.72
N SER A 64 20.77 11.20 26.46
CA SER A 64 19.57 11.10 25.62
C SER A 64 19.90 10.69 24.17
N LEU A 65 20.97 11.23 23.58
CA LEU A 65 21.46 10.86 22.25
C LEU A 65 21.88 9.40 22.21
N LEU A 66 22.67 8.95 23.19
CA LEU A 66 23.12 7.57 23.30
C LEU A 66 21.95 6.59 23.46
N GLU A 67 20.95 6.93 24.26
CA GLU A 67 19.76 6.09 24.43
C GLU A 67 19.01 5.90 23.10
N ARG A 68 18.79 7.01 22.35
CA ARG A 68 18.16 6.94 21.02
C ARG A 68 18.99 6.12 20.03
N GLN A 69 20.30 6.38 19.94
CA GLN A 69 21.18 5.65 19.02
C GLN A 69 21.23 4.15 19.36
N ASN A 70 21.28 3.79 20.63
CA ASN A 70 21.22 2.40 21.07
C ASN A 70 19.87 1.74 20.71
N GLN A 71 18.78 2.50 20.76
CA GLN A 71 17.47 1.99 20.28
C GLN A 71 17.48 1.75 18.78
N TYR A 72 18.08 2.66 17.99
CA TYR A 72 18.22 2.45 16.54
C TYR A 72 19.10 1.24 16.22
N LEU A 73 20.18 1.02 16.94
CA LEU A 73 21.02 -0.18 16.78
C LEU A 73 20.20 -1.46 17.04
N LYS A 74 19.41 -1.51 18.13
CA LYS A 74 18.52 -2.65 18.39
C LYS A 74 17.49 -2.88 17.30
N ASN A 75 16.93 -1.80 16.74
CA ASN A 75 15.99 -1.88 15.64
C ASN A 75 16.66 -2.45 14.39
N ILE A 76 17.88 -1.99 14.08
CA ILE A 76 18.66 -2.50 12.93
C ILE A 76 19.03 -3.96 13.13
N ASP A 77 19.48 -4.36 14.32
CA ASP A 77 19.81 -5.77 14.63
C ASP A 77 18.59 -6.69 14.44
N PHE A 78 17.43 -6.27 14.95
CA PHE A 78 16.18 -6.98 14.71
C PHE A 78 15.86 -7.14 13.23
N THR A 79 16.04 -6.03 12.48
CA THR A 79 15.75 -5.99 11.04
C THR A 79 16.72 -6.87 10.25
N LEU A 80 18.01 -6.85 10.59
CA LEU A 80 19.01 -7.71 9.96
C LEU A 80 18.75 -9.20 10.18
N ASP A 81 18.37 -9.60 11.41
CA ASP A 81 17.99 -10.98 11.70
C ASP A 81 16.75 -11.42 10.89
N TYR A 82 15.77 -10.53 10.75
CA TYR A 82 14.58 -10.78 9.93
C TYR A 82 14.94 -10.95 8.45
N LEU A 83 15.77 -10.05 7.92
CA LEU A 83 16.23 -10.09 6.53
C LEU A 83 17.10 -11.31 6.25
N ALA A 84 17.95 -11.74 7.18
CA ALA A 84 18.75 -12.97 7.04
C ALA A 84 17.87 -14.22 6.95
N GLY A 85 16.77 -14.27 7.72
CA GLY A 85 15.76 -15.32 7.57
C GLY A 85 15.09 -15.28 6.20
N THR A 86 14.76 -14.08 5.73
CA THR A 86 14.14 -13.86 4.41
C THR A 86 15.09 -14.25 3.28
N ASP A 87 16.35 -13.85 3.35
CA ASP A 87 17.42 -14.20 2.39
C ASP A 87 17.56 -15.73 2.25
N THR A 88 17.62 -16.44 3.38
CA THR A 88 17.67 -17.91 3.40
C THR A 88 16.43 -18.54 2.77
N ALA A 89 15.22 -18.03 3.09
CA ALA A 89 13.98 -18.54 2.55
C ALA A 89 13.86 -18.31 1.04
N LEU A 90 14.26 -17.12 0.57
CA LEU A 90 14.28 -16.80 -0.87
C LEU A 90 15.29 -17.66 -1.63
N GLY A 91 16.49 -17.88 -1.08
CA GLY A 91 17.48 -18.78 -1.67
C GLY A 91 16.91 -20.20 -1.87
N GLN A 92 16.27 -20.78 -0.84
CA GLN A 92 15.62 -22.09 -0.92
C GLN A 92 14.46 -22.10 -1.95
N ALA A 93 13.64 -21.04 -2.00
CA ALA A 93 12.57 -20.95 -2.99
C ALA A 93 13.10 -20.87 -4.43
N VAL A 94 14.19 -20.14 -4.67
CA VAL A 94 14.88 -20.09 -5.97
C VAL A 94 15.36 -21.50 -6.37
N ASP A 95 16.02 -22.22 -5.47
CA ASP A 95 16.54 -23.56 -5.75
C ASP A 95 15.41 -24.55 -6.12
N LEU A 96 14.29 -24.53 -5.40
CA LEU A 96 13.12 -25.36 -5.72
C LEU A 96 12.46 -24.95 -7.04
N THR A 97 12.43 -23.65 -7.34
CA THR A 97 11.89 -23.16 -8.63
C THR A 97 12.76 -23.59 -9.81
N VAL A 98 14.10 -23.61 -9.65
CA VAL A 98 15.02 -24.17 -10.64
C VAL A 98 14.74 -25.67 -10.86
N GLN A 99 14.57 -26.42 -9.77
CA GLN A 99 14.24 -27.85 -9.86
C GLN A 99 12.91 -28.09 -10.59
N ALA A 100 11.88 -27.30 -10.31
CA ALA A 100 10.59 -27.39 -11.00
C ALA A 100 10.72 -27.09 -12.50
N HIS A 101 11.46 -26.04 -12.85
CA HIS A 101 11.74 -25.68 -14.24
C HIS A 101 12.51 -26.80 -14.98
N ASP A 102 13.53 -27.40 -14.36
CA ASP A 102 14.29 -28.50 -14.97
C ASP A 102 13.42 -29.73 -15.20
N LEU A 103 12.51 -30.05 -14.26
CA LEU A 103 11.52 -31.11 -14.42
C LEU A 103 10.54 -30.81 -15.57
N ALA A 104 10.09 -29.55 -15.70
CA ALA A 104 9.23 -29.11 -16.79
C ALA A 104 9.89 -29.30 -18.13
N VAL A 105 11.11 -28.78 -18.32
CA VAL A 105 11.88 -28.90 -19.56
C VAL A 105 12.18 -30.36 -19.88
N GLY A 106 12.49 -31.18 -18.87
CA GLY A 106 12.73 -32.64 -19.04
C GLY A 106 11.48 -33.41 -19.42
N SER A 107 10.28 -32.86 -19.20
CA SER A 107 8.99 -33.51 -19.50
C SER A 107 8.42 -33.15 -20.87
N ILE A 108 9.03 -32.20 -21.59
CA ILE A 108 8.59 -31.80 -22.94
C ILE A 108 9.07 -32.84 -24.00
N GLY A 109 8.16 -33.20 -24.90
CA GLY A 109 8.44 -34.07 -26.05
C GLY A 109 8.40 -35.57 -25.71
N THR A 110 8.91 -36.39 -26.61
CA THR A 110 8.80 -37.86 -26.54
C THR A 110 9.83 -38.54 -25.63
N ALA A 111 10.65 -37.78 -24.91
CA ALA A 111 11.70 -38.32 -24.04
C ALA A 111 11.13 -38.87 -22.71
N THR A 112 9.98 -38.38 -22.28
CA THR A 112 9.28 -38.80 -21.06
C THR A 112 7.90 -39.33 -21.47
N ASP A 113 7.57 -40.55 -21.03
CA ASP A 113 6.26 -41.18 -21.23
C ASP A 113 5.23 -40.68 -20.21
N ASP A 114 3.96 -41.08 -20.36
CA ASP A 114 2.86 -40.67 -19.49
C ASP A 114 3.11 -41.02 -18.02
N ASP A 115 3.66 -42.20 -17.73
CA ASP A 115 4.00 -42.64 -16.38
C ASP A 115 5.10 -41.75 -15.76
N GLY A 116 6.09 -41.37 -16.56
CA GLY A 116 7.16 -40.47 -16.19
C GLY A 116 6.65 -39.05 -15.88
N ARG A 117 5.72 -38.53 -16.69
CA ARG A 117 5.07 -37.23 -16.44
C ARG A 117 4.21 -37.25 -15.17
N GLN A 118 3.45 -38.34 -14.93
CA GLN A 118 2.72 -38.50 -13.68
C GLN A 118 3.64 -38.53 -12.46
N ALA A 119 4.79 -39.23 -12.56
CA ALA A 119 5.79 -39.22 -11.49
C ALA A 119 6.39 -37.85 -11.27
N ASN A 120 6.67 -37.08 -12.31
CA ASN A 120 7.15 -35.71 -12.23
C ASN A 120 6.09 -34.78 -11.64
N ALA A 121 4.80 -34.94 -11.96
CA ALA A 121 3.70 -34.19 -11.36
C ALA A 121 3.64 -34.36 -9.84
N LEU A 122 3.86 -35.58 -9.32
CA LEU A 122 3.96 -35.81 -7.86
C LEU A 122 5.17 -35.10 -7.22
N ILE A 123 6.27 -34.97 -7.95
CA ILE A 123 7.44 -34.21 -7.47
C ILE A 123 7.09 -32.71 -7.44
N ILE A 124 6.37 -32.19 -8.43
CA ILE A 124 5.89 -30.79 -8.43
C ILE A 124 4.96 -30.54 -7.24
N ASP A 125 4.04 -31.46 -6.91
CA ASP A 125 3.22 -31.33 -5.69
C ASP A 125 4.08 -31.22 -4.40
N GLN A 126 5.13 -32.03 -4.30
CA GLN A 126 6.07 -31.92 -3.16
C GLN A 126 6.82 -30.59 -3.15
N ILE A 127 7.18 -30.06 -4.32
CA ILE A 127 7.82 -28.74 -4.44
C ILE A 127 6.84 -27.64 -3.98
N ILE A 128 5.57 -27.72 -4.37
CA ILE A 128 4.52 -26.78 -3.92
C ILE A 128 4.43 -26.78 -2.39
N GLU A 129 4.33 -27.96 -1.77
CA GLU A 129 4.27 -28.10 -0.30
C GLU A 129 5.53 -27.52 0.38
N GLN A 130 6.72 -27.76 -0.17
CA GLN A 130 7.95 -27.22 0.35
C GLN A 130 8.00 -25.69 0.25
N ILE A 131 7.58 -25.12 -0.88
CA ILE A 131 7.52 -23.66 -1.06
C ILE A 131 6.48 -23.04 -0.11
N ILE A 132 5.32 -23.67 0.14
CA ILE A 132 4.36 -23.23 1.16
C ILE A 132 5.01 -23.23 2.55
N SER A 133 5.76 -24.28 2.89
CA SER A 133 6.49 -24.34 4.15
C SER A 133 7.51 -23.22 4.29
N ILE A 134 8.29 -22.95 3.23
CA ILE A 134 9.29 -21.87 3.19
C ILE A 134 8.61 -20.51 3.27
N SER A 135 7.51 -20.31 2.56
CA SER A 135 6.76 -19.03 2.56
C SER A 135 6.07 -18.74 3.91
N ASN A 136 5.90 -19.77 4.74
CA ASN A 136 5.42 -19.68 6.12
C ASN A 136 6.55 -19.67 7.17
N ASN A 137 7.80 -19.48 6.76
CA ASN A 137 8.91 -19.35 7.69
C ASN A 137 8.76 -18.08 8.56
N THR A 138 9.26 -18.20 9.80
CA THR A 138 9.21 -17.12 10.78
C THR A 138 10.60 -16.70 11.24
N ALA A 139 10.77 -15.41 11.53
CA ALA A 139 11.90 -14.88 12.26
C ALA A 139 11.40 -14.23 13.55
N ARG A 140 11.96 -14.68 14.69
CA ARG A 140 11.58 -14.21 16.04
C ARG A 140 10.06 -14.23 16.31
N GLY A 141 9.33 -15.19 15.71
CA GLY A 141 7.89 -15.36 15.88
C GLY A 141 7.02 -14.51 14.93
N SER A 142 7.61 -13.79 13.98
CA SER A 142 6.90 -13.06 12.92
C SER A 142 7.08 -13.78 11.59
N TYR A 143 5.99 -13.97 10.84
CA TYR A 143 6.04 -14.55 9.50
C TYR A 143 6.71 -13.59 8.50
N LEU A 144 7.61 -14.15 7.66
CA LEU A 144 8.49 -13.37 6.78
C LEU A 144 7.77 -12.71 5.60
N PHE A 145 6.71 -13.34 5.09
CA PHE A 145 6.03 -12.91 3.86
C PHE A 145 4.58 -12.45 4.10
N ALA A 146 4.18 -12.30 5.37
CA ALA A 146 2.81 -11.93 5.72
C ALA A 146 2.52 -10.42 5.64
N GLY A 147 3.51 -9.59 5.29
CA GLY A 147 3.39 -8.12 5.38
C GLY A 147 3.18 -7.68 6.83
N GLN A 148 2.28 -6.73 7.07
CA GLN A 148 1.99 -6.26 8.42
C GLN A 148 1.17 -7.26 9.27
N ASN A 149 0.51 -8.25 8.66
CA ASN A 149 -0.22 -9.32 9.38
C ASN A 149 0.71 -10.46 9.83
N SER A 150 1.84 -10.13 10.42
CA SER A 150 2.96 -11.04 10.70
C SER A 150 2.70 -12.11 11.78
N THR A 151 1.50 -12.14 12.37
CA THR A 151 1.14 -13.09 13.45
C THR A 151 0.40 -14.34 12.96
N GLN A 152 -0.06 -14.35 11.70
CA GLN A 152 -0.77 -15.47 11.08
C GLN A 152 0.05 -16.01 9.89
N PRO A 153 -0.03 -17.32 9.58
CA PRO A 153 0.62 -17.86 8.40
C PRO A 153 0.06 -17.22 7.15
N PRO A 154 0.92 -16.68 6.24
CA PRO A 154 0.45 -16.00 5.05
C PRO A 154 -0.05 -16.93 3.95
N PHE A 155 0.24 -18.22 3.98
CA PHE A 155 -0.13 -19.18 2.94
C PHE A 155 -0.78 -20.41 3.54
N GLU A 156 -1.94 -20.77 2.98
CA GLU A 156 -2.67 -21.98 3.36
C GLU A 156 -2.91 -22.86 2.12
N ALA A 157 -2.63 -24.16 2.26
CA ALA A 157 -2.88 -25.13 1.20
C ALA A 157 -4.37 -25.54 1.18
N TYR A 158 -4.99 -25.49 0.01
CA TYR A 158 -6.32 -26.02 -0.27
C TYR A 158 -6.23 -27.06 -1.40
N ALA A 159 -7.22 -27.94 -1.51
CA ALA A 159 -7.28 -28.91 -2.61
C ALA A 159 -7.30 -28.22 -3.98
N SER A 160 -7.86 -27.02 -4.05
CA SER A 160 -8.02 -26.19 -5.25
C SER A 160 -6.89 -25.19 -5.48
N GLY A 161 -5.89 -25.07 -4.58
CA GLY A 161 -4.82 -24.11 -4.75
C GLY A 161 -4.18 -23.64 -3.46
N VAL A 162 -3.49 -22.52 -3.52
CA VAL A 162 -2.78 -21.92 -2.37
C VAL A 162 -3.38 -20.54 -2.06
N LEU A 163 -4.00 -20.42 -0.89
CA LEU A 163 -4.62 -19.20 -0.41
C LEU A 163 -3.59 -18.27 0.23
N PHE A 164 -3.59 -17.01 -0.16
CA PHE A 164 -2.81 -15.94 0.48
C PHE A 164 -3.67 -15.14 1.46
N THR A 165 -3.31 -15.18 2.74
CA THR A 165 -4.00 -14.49 3.85
C THR A 165 -3.20 -13.30 4.40
N GLY A 166 -2.00 -13.04 3.85
CA GLY A 166 -1.16 -11.93 4.22
C GLY A 166 -1.69 -10.58 3.71
N ASN A 167 -0.98 -9.51 4.06
CA ASN A 167 -1.27 -8.19 3.52
C ASN A 167 -0.10 -7.67 2.66
N LEU A 168 -0.38 -6.64 1.84
CA LEU A 168 0.57 -6.12 0.85
C LEU A 168 1.51 -5.05 1.40
N SER A 169 1.32 -4.61 2.64
CA SER A 169 2.09 -3.53 3.24
C SER A 169 3.42 -4.03 3.82
N GLU A 170 4.50 -3.28 3.63
CA GLU A 170 5.80 -3.60 4.22
C GLU A 170 5.84 -3.27 5.72
N LEU A 171 6.60 -4.07 6.48
CA LEU A 171 7.02 -3.73 7.83
C LEU A 171 8.05 -2.60 7.77
N GLN A 172 7.94 -1.68 8.70
CA GLN A 172 8.79 -0.50 8.75
C GLN A 172 9.57 -0.44 10.06
N THR A 173 10.81 0.06 10.01
CA THR A 173 11.66 0.28 11.18
C THR A 173 12.23 1.69 11.17
N ARG A 174 12.39 2.25 12.38
CA ARG A 174 13.03 3.55 12.54
C ARG A 174 14.53 3.38 12.75
N VAL A 175 15.33 3.95 11.86
CA VAL A 175 16.80 3.88 11.86
C VAL A 175 17.48 5.23 12.14
N ALA A 176 16.71 6.31 12.22
CA ALA A 176 17.15 7.66 12.64
C ALA A 176 15.93 8.48 13.09
N ASP A 177 16.14 9.72 13.57
CA ASP A 177 15.09 10.59 14.14
C ASP A 177 13.91 10.79 13.16
N GLU A 178 14.16 11.02 11.87
CA GLU A 178 13.13 11.24 10.83
C GLU A 178 13.16 10.19 9.73
N ASN A 179 13.94 9.11 9.88
CA ASN A 179 14.11 8.10 8.84
C ASN A 179 13.47 6.76 9.27
N VAL A 180 12.36 6.44 8.61
CA VAL A 180 11.67 5.17 8.70
C VAL A 180 11.86 4.44 7.37
N VAL A 181 12.31 3.19 7.43
CA VAL A 181 12.63 2.36 6.26
C VAL A 181 11.75 1.13 6.24
N GLY A 182 11.09 0.86 5.11
CA GLY A 182 10.46 -0.41 4.83
C GLY A 182 11.53 -1.49 4.62
N PHE A 183 11.35 -2.64 5.24
CA PHE A 183 12.39 -3.68 5.18
C PHE A 183 11.86 -5.05 4.75
N SER A 184 10.63 -5.42 5.11
CA SER A 184 10.07 -6.71 4.70
C SER A 184 9.72 -6.76 3.22
N VAL A 185 9.59 -7.95 2.69
CA VAL A 185 8.94 -8.24 1.42
C VAL A 185 7.63 -8.98 1.72
N ASN A 186 6.58 -8.76 0.94
CA ASN A 186 5.31 -9.46 1.12
C ASN A 186 5.20 -10.66 0.16
N GLY A 187 4.25 -11.55 0.45
CA GLY A 187 4.04 -12.76 -0.34
C GLY A 187 3.61 -12.50 -1.78
N ASN A 188 2.92 -11.40 -2.06
CA ASN A 188 2.52 -11.05 -3.40
C ASN A 188 3.72 -10.65 -4.26
N ASP A 189 4.54 -9.72 -3.79
CA ASP A 189 5.71 -9.25 -4.56
C ASP A 189 6.72 -10.37 -4.79
N THR A 190 6.76 -11.34 -3.85
CA THR A 190 7.69 -12.47 -3.89
C THR A 190 7.19 -13.61 -4.78
N PHE A 191 5.94 -14.06 -4.57
CA PHE A 191 5.39 -15.27 -5.18
C PHE A 191 4.26 -15.00 -6.18
N GLY A 192 3.84 -13.74 -6.38
CA GLY A 192 2.73 -13.37 -7.25
C GLY A 192 1.37 -13.90 -6.76
N SER A 193 1.11 -13.83 -5.44
CA SER A 193 0.03 -14.57 -4.78
C SER A 193 -1.33 -13.91 -4.84
N VAL A 194 -1.42 -12.68 -5.29
CA VAL A 194 -2.69 -11.95 -5.50
C VAL A 194 -2.85 -11.72 -6.98
N SER A 195 -4.07 -11.94 -7.49
CA SER A 195 -4.32 -11.71 -8.90
C SER A 195 -4.02 -10.26 -9.29
N SER A 196 -3.58 -10.09 -10.52
CA SER A 196 -3.71 -8.81 -11.16
C SER A 196 -5.21 -8.58 -11.39
N ARG A 197 -5.88 -7.99 -10.44
CA ARG A 197 -7.11 -7.17 -10.45
C ARG A 197 -8.25 -7.48 -11.44
N ILE A 198 -9.46 -7.40 -10.93
CA ILE A 198 -10.50 -6.62 -11.59
C ILE A 198 -10.29 -5.18 -11.12
N TYR A 199 -9.91 -4.30 -12.04
CA TYR A 199 -10.09 -2.87 -11.81
C TYR A 199 -11.59 -2.60 -11.94
N GLY A 200 -12.18 -1.93 -10.96
CA GLY A 200 -13.47 -1.32 -11.16
C GLY A 200 -13.37 -0.40 -12.38
N ILE A 201 -14.00 -0.80 -13.46
CA ILE A 201 -14.03 -0.06 -14.73
C ILE A 201 -15.08 1.05 -14.71
N ALA A 202 -16.01 1.02 -13.75
CA ALA A 202 -16.99 2.08 -13.53
C ALA A 202 -16.41 3.09 -12.55
N ASP A 203 -16.53 4.35 -12.90
CA ASP A 203 -16.53 5.43 -11.94
C ASP A 203 -17.89 5.36 -11.23
N LEU A 204 -17.86 5.10 -9.91
CA LEU A 204 -19.07 5.00 -9.12
C LEU A 204 -19.63 6.37 -8.73
N ASP A 205 -18.94 7.44 -9.11
CA ASP A 205 -19.34 8.85 -9.08
C ASP A 205 -20.38 9.16 -7.97
N PRO A 206 -19.96 9.24 -6.71
CA PRO A 206 -20.90 9.48 -5.63
C PRO A 206 -21.36 10.94 -5.64
N ASP A 207 -22.68 11.17 -5.47
CA ASP A 207 -23.24 12.49 -5.29
C ASP A 207 -22.49 13.29 -4.23
N ILE A 208 -22.17 14.55 -4.55
CA ILE A 208 -21.68 15.51 -3.57
C ILE A 208 -22.85 16.10 -2.78
N THR A 209 -22.58 16.38 -1.51
CA THR A 209 -23.51 17.04 -0.59
C THR A 209 -22.88 18.28 0.01
N ALA A 210 -23.65 19.09 0.72
CA ALA A 210 -23.09 20.21 1.46
C ALA A 210 -22.04 19.79 2.51
N ASP A 211 -22.13 18.57 3.01
CA ASP A 211 -21.22 18.03 4.03
C ASP A 211 -19.96 17.37 3.41
N THR A 212 -19.91 17.20 2.08
CA THR A 212 -18.75 16.62 1.39
C THR A 212 -17.51 17.48 1.63
N LEU A 213 -16.44 16.85 2.16
CA LEU A 213 -15.18 17.55 2.42
C LEU A 213 -14.44 17.85 1.11
N LEU A 214 -13.87 19.03 1.00
CA LEU A 214 -13.03 19.38 -0.16
C LEU A 214 -11.77 18.49 -0.28
N SER A 215 -11.32 17.86 0.83
CA SER A 215 -10.25 16.87 0.83
C SER A 215 -10.65 15.54 0.20
N ASP A 216 -11.95 15.27 0.13
CA ASP A 216 -12.51 14.02 -0.40
C ASP A 216 -12.93 14.16 -1.87
N LEU A 217 -12.52 15.25 -2.52
CA LEU A 217 -12.71 15.51 -3.94
C LEU A 217 -11.39 15.37 -4.68
N ASN A 218 -11.38 14.66 -5.79
CA ASN A 218 -10.24 14.65 -6.70
C ASN A 218 -10.13 15.96 -7.49
N GLY A 219 -11.25 16.66 -7.64
CA GLY A 219 -11.37 17.89 -8.44
C GLY A 219 -11.32 17.60 -9.93
N TYR A 220 -11.88 18.50 -10.74
CA TYR A 220 -11.96 18.34 -12.20
C TYR A 220 -10.62 18.00 -12.89
N LEU A 221 -9.49 18.45 -12.31
CA LEU A 221 -8.15 18.14 -12.84
C LEU A 221 -7.52 16.88 -12.24
N GLY A 222 -8.20 16.14 -11.36
CA GLY A 222 -7.70 14.96 -10.69
C GLY A 222 -6.53 15.21 -9.72
N GLN A 223 -6.34 16.46 -9.26
CA GLN A 223 -5.22 16.88 -8.39
C GLN A 223 -5.67 17.29 -6.98
N GLY A 224 -6.93 17.04 -6.65
CA GLY A 224 -7.59 17.56 -5.46
C GLY A 224 -7.98 19.03 -5.58
N ILE A 225 -8.65 19.55 -4.54
CA ILE A 225 -9.07 20.95 -4.50
C ILE A 225 -7.98 21.78 -3.81
N ARG A 226 -7.26 22.58 -4.61
CA ARG A 226 -6.24 23.52 -4.12
C ARG A 226 -6.90 24.78 -3.59
N ARG A 227 -6.56 25.16 -2.37
CA ARG A 227 -7.14 26.34 -1.70
C ARG A 227 -6.77 27.62 -2.41
N GLY A 228 -7.73 28.55 -2.53
CA GLY A 228 -7.51 29.81 -3.22
C GLY A 228 -8.72 30.73 -3.22
N SER A 229 -8.63 31.79 -4.02
CA SER A 229 -9.70 32.76 -4.23
C SER A 229 -10.14 32.73 -5.68
N ILE A 230 -11.42 32.93 -5.92
CA ILE A 230 -12.01 33.00 -7.24
C ILE A 230 -12.60 34.39 -7.49
N ARG A 231 -12.79 34.72 -8.76
CA ARG A 231 -13.49 35.93 -9.16
C ARG A 231 -14.73 35.55 -9.95
N ILE A 232 -15.90 36.00 -9.50
CA ILE A 232 -17.19 35.77 -10.15
C ILE A 232 -17.70 37.10 -10.67
N SER A 233 -18.20 37.13 -11.94
CA SER A 233 -18.93 38.24 -12.52
C SER A 233 -20.24 37.76 -13.14
N ASP A 234 -21.30 38.59 -13.07
CA ASP A 234 -22.57 38.38 -13.75
C ASP A 234 -22.66 39.17 -15.11
N GLY A 235 -21.53 39.75 -15.53
CA GLY A 235 -21.46 40.63 -16.70
C GLY A 235 -21.63 42.12 -16.38
N THR A 236 -22.11 42.47 -15.18
CA THR A 236 -22.27 43.85 -14.70
C THR A 236 -21.37 44.11 -13.50
N ASP A 237 -21.50 43.29 -12.48
CA ASP A 237 -20.74 43.38 -11.23
C ASP A 237 -19.69 42.25 -11.13
N ILE A 238 -18.65 42.52 -10.35
CA ILE A 238 -17.54 41.56 -10.15
C ILE A 238 -17.26 41.47 -8.65
N SER A 239 -17.19 40.26 -8.15
CA SER A 239 -16.78 39.93 -6.77
C SER A 239 -15.54 39.04 -6.76
N THR A 240 -14.64 39.27 -5.83
CA THR A 240 -13.52 38.35 -5.53
C THR A 240 -13.81 37.69 -4.19
N ILE A 241 -13.86 36.36 -4.18
CA ILE A 241 -14.29 35.54 -3.06
C ILE A 241 -13.12 34.68 -2.60
N ASP A 242 -12.76 34.79 -1.33
CA ASP A 242 -11.71 33.98 -0.71
C ASP A 242 -12.30 32.68 -0.17
N LEU A 243 -12.01 31.57 -0.83
CA LEU A 243 -12.45 30.22 -0.48
C LEU A 243 -11.37 29.43 0.31
N SER A 244 -10.23 30.04 0.61
CA SER A 244 -9.10 29.35 1.25
C SER A 244 -9.43 28.75 2.64
N GLY A 245 -10.43 29.32 3.33
CA GLY A 245 -10.91 28.85 4.63
C GLY A 245 -12.01 27.79 4.58
N CYS A 246 -12.56 27.47 3.40
CA CYS A 246 -13.63 26.49 3.25
C CYS A 246 -13.09 25.06 3.50
N VAL A 247 -13.91 24.23 4.15
CA VAL A 247 -13.59 22.84 4.47
C VAL A 247 -14.54 21.89 3.75
N THR A 248 -15.81 22.27 3.60
CA THR A 248 -16.85 21.48 2.93
C THR A 248 -17.33 22.17 1.64
N MET A 249 -18.03 21.43 0.80
CA MET A 249 -18.72 21.99 -0.37
C MET A 249 -19.81 22.99 0.06
N GLY A 250 -20.48 22.74 1.18
CA GLY A 250 -21.44 23.66 1.79
C GLY A 250 -20.83 24.98 2.19
N ASP A 251 -19.58 25.00 2.73
CA ASP A 251 -18.85 26.23 3.03
C ASP A 251 -18.60 27.04 1.74
N VAL A 252 -18.19 26.37 0.64
CA VAL A 252 -17.96 27.00 -0.67
C VAL A 252 -19.26 27.64 -1.17
N ILE A 253 -20.36 26.88 -1.18
CA ILE A 253 -21.67 27.34 -1.62
C ILE A 253 -22.14 28.52 -0.75
N ALA A 254 -22.07 28.42 0.56
CA ALA A 254 -22.47 29.49 1.49
C ALA A 254 -21.64 30.76 1.27
N LYS A 255 -20.32 30.59 1.09
CA LYS A 255 -19.41 31.71 0.88
C LYS A 255 -19.66 32.41 -0.45
N ILE A 256 -19.88 31.65 -1.52
CA ILE A 256 -20.25 32.22 -2.85
C ILE A 256 -21.59 32.95 -2.72
N ASN A 257 -22.61 32.34 -2.11
CA ASN A 257 -23.93 32.94 -1.96
C ASN A 257 -23.92 34.23 -1.11
N ALA A 258 -22.96 34.38 -0.22
CA ALA A 258 -22.81 35.57 0.62
C ALA A 258 -22.07 36.73 -0.09
N GLU A 259 -21.10 36.42 -0.95
CA GLU A 259 -20.13 37.39 -1.49
C GLU A 259 -20.17 37.57 -3.03
N ALA A 260 -20.91 36.72 -3.76
CA ALA A 260 -21.07 36.85 -5.22
C ALA A 260 -21.87 38.12 -5.58
N PRO A 261 -21.83 38.56 -6.86
CA PRO A 261 -22.69 39.64 -7.35
C PRO A 261 -24.17 39.41 -7.00
N ALA A 262 -24.90 40.49 -6.67
CA ALA A 262 -26.27 40.41 -6.22
C ALA A 262 -27.16 39.65 -7.22
N GLY A 263 -27.87 38.64 -6.76
CA GLY A 263 -28.72 37.77 -7.61
C GLY A 263 -28.00 36.57 -8.22
N THR A 264 -26.69 36.42 -7.99
CA THR A 264 -25.95 35.20 -8.37
C THR A 264 -25.85 34.24 -7.17
N THR A 265 -26.20 33.00 -7.41
CA THR A 265 -26.22 31.93 -6.37
C THR A 265 -25.51 30.70 -6.87
N ALA A 266 -24.87 29.97 -5.94
CA ALA A 266 -24.26 28.67 -6.15
C ALA A 266 -25.14 27.58 -5.53
N THR A 267 -25.25 26.45 -6.21
CA THR A 267 -25.91 25.23 -5.74
C THR A 267 -25.16 24.02 -6.26
N ILE A 268 -25.42 22.83 -5.70
CA ILE A 268 -25.00 21.59 -6.35
C ILE A 268 -25.77 21.47 -7.66
N GLY A 269 -25.11 21.06 -8.72
CA GLY A 269 -25.67 20.86 -10.04
C GLY A 269 -26.74 19.76 -10.06
N PRO A 270 -27.57 19.70 -11.11
CA PRO A 270 -28.62 18.67 -11.22
C PRO A 270 -28.07 17.28 -11.50
N ASP A 271 -26.80 17.16 -11.83
CA ASP A 271 -26.03 15.91 -12.02
C ASP A 271 -25.55 15.30 -10.71
N GLY A 272 -25.69 16.01 -9.58
CA GLY A 272 -25.22 15.57 -8.28
C GLY A 272 -23.71 15.63 -8.07
N SER A 273 -22.91 15.84 -9.13
CA SER A 273 -21.44 15.77 -9.07
C SER A 273 -20.73 17.09 -9.32
N SER A 274 -21.46 18.13 -9.72
CA SER A 274 -20.89 19.45 -10.09
C SER A 274 -21.41 20.59 -9.22
N LEU A 275 -20.74 21.75 -9.33
CA LEU A 275 -21.20 23.01 -8.75
C LEU A 275 -21.85 23.86 -9.85
N GLN A 276 -23.05 24.34 -9.62
CA GLN A 276 -23.76 25.22 -10.56
C GLN A 276 -23.88 26.63 -9.99
N LEU A 277 -23.60 27.63 -10.85
CA LEU A 277 -23.85 29.05 -10.55
C LEU A 277 -24.97 29.59 -11.44
N THR A 278 -25.93 30.28 -10.83
CA THR A 278 -27.07 30.87 -11.57
C THR A 278 -27.26 32.32 -11.15
N SER A 279 -27.43 33.23 -12.15
CA SER A 279 -27.80 34.62 -11.91
C SER A 279 -29.22 34.89 -12.39
N ILE A 280 -30.02 35.54 -11.54
CA ILE A 280 -31.37 35.98 -11.87
C ILE A 280 -31.41 37.39 -12.53
N VAL A 281 -30.25 38.01 -12.73
CA VAL A 281 -30.13 39.32 -13.36
C VAL A 281 -30.46 39.20 -14.86
N PRO A 282 -31.39 40.01 -15.40
CA PRO A 282 -31.73 39.92 -16.81
C PRO A 282 -30.52 40.22 -17.72
N GLY A 283 -30.20 39.29 -18.62
CA GLY A 283 -29.06 39.41 -19.52
C GLY A 283 -27.70 39.10 -18.88
N ALA A 284 -27.68 38.53 -17.70
CA ALA A 284 -26.48 38.12 -17.04
C ALA A 284 -25.63 37.14 -17.87
N ASN A 285 -24.32 37.31 -17.80
CA ASN A 285 -23.34 36.35 -18.33
C ASN A 285 -22.38 36.00 -17.20
N VAL A 286 -22.63 34.88 -16.55
CA VAL A 286 -21.83 34.42 -15.40
C VAL A 286 -20.46 33.94 -15.90
N THR A 287 -19.41 34.57 -15.39
CA THR A 287 -18.02 34.19 -15.65
C THR A 287 -17.32 33.91 -14.32
N VAL A 288 -16.43 32.93 -14.34
CA VAL A 288 -15.61 32.57 -13.19
C VAL A 288 -14.15 32.47 -13.62
N THR A 289 -13.28 33.17 -12.91
CA THR A 289 -11.85 33.17 -13.19
C THR A 289 -11.05 33.01 -11.89
N GLU A 290 -9.80 32.60 -12.02
CA GLU A 290 -8.90 32.54 -10.90
C GLU A 290 -8.55 33.93 -10.34
N SER A 291 -8.29 33.99 -9.03
CA SER A 291 -7.73 35.18 -8.40
C SER A 291 -6.36 34.85 -7.80
N GLY A 292 -5.38 35.74 -8.00
CA GLY A 292 -4.06 35.59 -7.42
C GLY A 292 -3.18 34.44 -7.98
N GLY A 293 -3.51 33.93 -9.19
CA GLY A 293 -2.74 32.83 -9.81
C GLY A 293 -3.03 31.44 -9.22
N GLY A 294 -4.18 31.27 -8.55
CA GLY A 294 -4.66 30.00 -8.04
C GLY A 294 -5.23 29.06 -9.10
N TYR A 295 -5.79 27.94 -8.66
CA TYR A 295 -6.45 26.91 -9.48
C TYR A 295 -7.80 26.48 -8.89
N MET A 296 -8.34 27.22 -7.93
CA MET A 296 -9.55 26.86 -7.18
C MET A 296 -10.78 26.75 -8.09
N ALA A 297 -10.95 27.68 -9.05
CA ALA A 297 -12.05 27.63 -9.99
C ALA A 297 -11.92 26.45 -10.96
N GLN A 298 -10.71 26.16 -11.40
CA GLN A 298 -10.44 25.00 -12.27
C GLN A 298 -10.68 23.70 -11.53
N ASP A 299 -10.16 23.57 -10.30
CA ASP A 299 -10.33 22.36 -9.50
C ASP A 299 -11.79 22.10 -9.14
N LEU A 300 -12.58 23.17 -8.89
CA LEU A 300 -14.03 23.10 -8.68
C LEU A 300 -14.84 22.91 -9.98
N GLY A 301 -14.17 22.78 -11.12
CA GLY A 301 -14.84 22.59 -12.41
C GLY A 301 -15.65 23.78 -12.93
N ILE A 302 -15.55 24.96 -12.29
CA ILE A 302 -16.35 26.15 -12.61
C ILE A 302 -15.58 27.25 -13.35
N TYR A 303 -14.36 26.99 -13.81
CA TYR A 303 -13.57 27.99 -14.55
C TYR A 303 -14.16 28.26 -15.93
N ASP A 304 -14.76 29.42 -16.10
CA ASP A 304 -15.31 29.90 -17.35
C ASP A 304 -15.02 31.41 -17.53
N PRO A 305 -13.96 31.79 -18.26
CA PRO A 305 -13.58 33.17 -18.46
C PRO A 305 -14.44 33.88 -19.54
N VAL A 306 -15.23 33.13 -20.32
CA VAL A 306 -16.05 33.67 -21.42
C VAL A 306 -17.50 33.86 -20.97
N GLY A 307 -18.00 32.95 -20.18
CA GLY A 307 -19.37 32.92 -19.67
C GLY A 307 -20.33 32.12 -20.55
N SER A 308 -21.17 31.36 -19.91
CA SER A 308 -22.17 30.46 -20.50
C SER A 308 -23.59 31.00 -20.39
N GLY A 309 -23.76 32.30 -20.16
CA GLY A 309 -25.07 32.95 -19.96
C GLY A 309 -25.43 33.10 -18.50
N ALA A 310 -26.72 33.06 -18.18
CA ALA A 310 -27.22 33.27 -16.82
C ALA A 310 -26.94 32.05 -15.88
N THR A 311 -26.66 30.89 -16.44
CA THR A 311 -26.34 29.65 -15.68
C THR A 311 -25.03 29.10 -16.21
N LEU A 312 -24.10 28.90 -15.29
CA LEU A 312 -22.85 28.15 -15.47
C LEU A 312 -22.99 26.82 -14.75
N THR A 313 -23.05 25.72 -15.47
CA THR A 313 -22.94 24.37 -14.90
C THR A 313 -21.48 23.97 -14.90
N GLY A 314 -20.94 23.66 -13.75
CA GLY A 314 -19.56 23.19 -13.58
C GLY A 314 -19.35 21.81 -14.19
N GLN A 315 -18.10 21.39 -14.17
CA GLN A 315 -17.71 20.02 -14.49
C GLN A 315 -17.73 19.20 -13.20
N ASP A 316 -17.76 17.89 -13.35
CA ASP A 316 -17.64 16.93 -12.26
C ASP A 316 -16.39 17.21 -11.41
N VAL A 317 -16.56 17.22 -10.08
CA VAL A 317 -15.48 17.41 -9.11
C VAL A 317 -14.90 16.10 -8.59
N ASP A 318 -15.39 14.97 -9.11
CA ASP A 318 -14.88 13.61 -8.88
C ASP A 318 -14.74 13.30 -7.37
N ALA A 319 -15.88 13.05 -6.73
CA ALA A 319 -15.93 12.76 -5.31
C ALA A 319 -15.37 11.36 -5.00
N ARG A 320 -14.51 11.29 -3.99
CA ARG A 320 -13.88 10.03 -3.59
C ARG A 320 -14.85 9.15 -2.81
N LEU A 321 -14.84 7.88 -3.15
CA LEU A 321 -15.51 6.84 -2.38
C LEU A 321 -14.87 6.69 -1.00
N SER A 322 -15.72 6.42 -0.02
CA SER A 322 -15.35 6.04 1.34
C SER A 322 -16.14 4.83 1.79
N LEU A 323 -15.73 4.17 2.87
CA LEU A 323 -16.53 3.07 3.44
C LEU A 323 -17.91 3.49 3.92
N THR A 324 -18.10 4.79 4.19
CA THR A 324 -19.36 5.37 4.65
C THR A 324 -20.20 5.96 3.51
N THR A 325 -19.73 5.93 2.27
CA THR A 325 -20.49 6.41 1.11
C THR A 325 -21.80 5.64 1.00
N PRO A 326 -22.98 6.32 1.02
CA PRO A 326 -24.27 5.65 0.91
C PRO A 326 -24.44 4.98 -0.46
N VAL A 327 -25.02 3.79 -0.50
CA VAL A 327 -25.28 3.07 -1.77
C VAL A 327 -26.17 3.89 -2.70
N THR A 328 -27.10 4.67 -2.15
CA THR A 328 -28.02 5.53 -2.91
C THR A 328 -27.34 6.75 -3.54
N ALA A 329 -26.13 7.10 -3.10
CA ALA A 329 -25.36 8.21 -3.67
C ALA A 329 -24.47 7.77 -4.84
N LEU A 330 -24.31 6.46 -5.07
CA LEU A 330 -23.48 5.94 -6.15
C LEU A 330 -24.13 6.15 -7.51
N ALA A 331 -23.32 6.12 -8.57
CA ALA A 331 -23.76 6.29 -9.96
C ALA A 331 -24.52 7.62 -10.19
N GLY A 332 -23.97 8.74 -9.67
CA GLY A 332 -24.61 10.06 -9.78
C GLY A 332 -25.96 10.12 -9.11
N GLY A 333 -26.14 9.48 -7.95
CA GLY A 333 -27.38 9.43 -7.18
C GLY A 333 -28.44 8.46 -7.73
N ALA A 334 -28.16 7.73 -8.81
CA ALA A 334 -29.05 6.69 -9.31
C ALA A 334 -29.07 5.43 -8.40
N GLY A 335 -28.00 5.26 -7.63
CA GLY A 335 -27.77 4.06 -6.84
C GLY A 335 -27.37 2.86 -7.70
N ILE A 336 -27.23 1.70 -7.07
CA ILE A 336 -26.93 0.42 -7.70
C ILE A 336 -27.99 -0.61 -7.39
N ASP A 337 -28.09 -1.68 -8.19
CA ASP A 337 -28.93 -2.83 -7.87
C ASP A 337 -28.37 -3.57 -6.64
N THR A 338 -29.04 -3.45 -5.51
CA THR A 338 -28.70 -4.20 -4.28
C THR A 338 -29.56 -5.44 -4.09
N THR A 339 -30.63 -5.59 -4.88
CA THR A 339 -31.67 -6.62 -4.65
C THR A 339 -31.31 -7.98 -5.23
N SER A 340 -30.59 -7.99 -6.36
CA SER A 340 -30.21 -9.20 -7.07
C SER A 340 -28.97 -9.88 -6.48
N GLY A 341 -28.03 -9.09 -5.95
CA GLY A 341 -26.73 -9.57 -5.52
C GLY A 341 -25.82 -9.96 -6.69
N LEU A 342 -24.66 -10.53 -6.39
CA LEU A 342 -23.66 -10.93 -7.38
C LEU A 342 -23.15 -12.35 -7.10
N GLN A 343 -22.54 -12.97 -8.10
CA GLN A 343 -21.89 -14.28 -7.97
C GLN A 343 -20.37 -14.14 -8.13
N ILE A 344 -19.64 -14.65 -7.15
CA ILE A 344 -18.18 -14.83 -7.28
C ILE A 344 -17.92 -16.32 -7.24
N SER A 345 -17.42 -16.87 -8.35
CA SER A 345 -17.01 -18.26 -8.42
C SER A 345 -15.49 -18.38 -8.36
N ASN A 346 -15.01 -19.33 -7.60
CA ASN A 346 -13.68 -19.87 -7.69
C ASN A 346 -13.70 -21.33 -7.26
N SER A 347 -12.62 -22.05 -7.42
CA SER A 347 -12.56 -23.48 -7.12
C SER A 347 -12.56 -23.82 -5.62
N MET A 348 -12.77 -22.85 -4.71
CA MET A 348 -12.93 -23.13 -3.27
C MET A 348 -14.28 -23.73 -2.89
N LEU A 349 -15.31 -23.46 -3.67
CA LEU A 349 -16.67 -23.85 -3.37
C LEU A 349 -17.22 -24.79 -4.43
N ASP A 350 -17.84 -25.88 -4.00
CA ASP A 350 -18.57 -26.82 -4.89
C ASP A 350 -19.85 -26.20 -5.46
N SER A 351 -20.36 -25.13 -4.88
CA SER A 351 -21.51 -24.36 -5.35
C SER A 351 -21.24 -22.87 -5.20
N ILE A 352 -21.73 -22.09 -6.14
CA ILE A 352 -21.57 -20.64 -6.17
C ILE A 352 -22.80 -20.00 -5.53
N PRO A 353 -22.76 -19.64 -4.23
CA PRO A 353 -23.87 -18.91 -3.62
C PRO A 353 -23.85 -17.46 -4.14
N ALA A 354 -25.05 -16.90 -4.32
CA ALA A 354 -25.15 -15.46 -4.53
C ALA A 354 -24.70 -14.71 -3.27
N ILE A 355 -23.89 -13.68 -3.45
CA ILE A 355 -23.51 -12.76 -2.38
C ILE A 355 -24.66 -11.78 -2.21
N ASP A 356 -25.37 -11.88 -1.09
CA ASP A 356 -26.50 -11.03 -0.75
C ASP A 356 -25.99 -9.68 -0.22
N ILE A 357 -26.36 -8.60 -0.90
CA ILE A 357 -26.09 -7.21 -0.50
C ILE A 357 -27.38 -6.40 -0.30
N SER A 358 -28.54 -7.07 -0.21
CA SER A 358 -29.85 -6.41 -0.11
C SER A 358 -30.02 -5.54 1.15
N SER A 359 -29.22 -5.82 2.19
CA SER A 359 -29.19 -5.03 3.43
C SER A 359 -28.10 -3.95 3.46
N ALA A 360 -27.27 -3.85 2.42
CA ALA A 360 -26.20 -2.87 2.37
C ALA A 360 -26.76 -1.45 2.27
N THR A 361 -26.28 -0.58 3.14
CA THR A 361 -26.63 0.86 3.16
C THR A 361 -25.45 1.73 2.74
N THR A 362 -24.23 1.20 2.89
CA THR A 362 -22.99 1.87 2.56
C THR A 362 -22.13 1.00 1.65
N LEU A 363 -21.15 1.61 1.00
CA LEU A 363 -20.13 0.90 0.23
C LEU A 363 -19.34 -0.07 1.13
N GLY A 364 -19.07 0.31 2.38
CA GLY A 364 -18.41 -0.55 3.37
C GLY A 364 -19.17 -1.84 3.65
N ASP A 365 -20.51 -1.81 3.63
CA ASP A 365 -21.34 -3.02 3.80
C ASP A 365 -21.16 -3.96 2.60
N ILE A 366 -21.11 -3.42 1.37
CA ILE A 366 -20.90 -4.21 0.14
C ILE A 366 -19.51 -4.86 0.15
N LEU A 367 -18.46 -4.08 0.44
CA LEU A 367 -17.09 -4.61 0.52
C LEU A 367 -16.98 -5.70 1.60
N SER A 368 -17.66 -5.50 2.73
CA SER A 368 -17.69 -6.48 3.82
C SER A 368 -18.42 -7.76 3.41
N ALA A 369 -19.53 -7.66 2.67
CA ALA A 369 -20.26 -8.82 2.15
C ALA A 369 -19.38 -9.66 1.20
N ILE A 370 -18.64 -9.01 0.28
CA ILE A 370 -17.73 -9.68 -0.63
C ILE A 370 -16.55 -10.32 0.14
N ASN A 371 -15.91 -9.58 1.04
CA ASN A 371 -14.74 -10.04 1.78
C ASN A 371 -15.05 -11.20 2.75
N ASN A 372 -16.29 -11.29 3.23
CA ASN A 372 -16.73 -12.34 4.14
C ASN A 372 -17.48 -13.49 3.45
N ALA A 373 -17.60 -13.46 2.13
CA ALA A 373 -18.33 -14.49 1.38
C ALA A 373 -17.65 -15.87 1.36
N GLY A 374 -16.39 -15.98 1.83
CA GLY A 374 -15.65 -17.24 1.88
C GLY A 374 -15.17 -17.72 0.50
N VAL A 375 -15.11 -16.84 -0.49
CA VAL A 375 -14.73 -17.14 -1.88
C VAL A 375 -13.27 -16.76 -2.20
N ALA A 376 -12.42 -16.60 -1.19
CA ALA A 376 -11.01 -16.18 -1.35
C ALA A 376 -10.86 -14.93 -2.24
N ALA A 377 -11.81 -14.00 -2.18
CA ALA A 377 -11.77 -12.71 -2.85
C ALA A 377 -11.57 -11.60 -1.85
N ARG A 378 -10.87 -10.53 -2.27
CA ARG A 378 -10.75 -9.30 -1.51
C ARG A 378 -11.18 -8.13 -2.36
N ALA A 379 -12.17 -7.38 -1.86
CA ALA A 379 -12.63 -6.14 -2.45
C ALA A 379 -12.16 -4.94 -1.63
N GLU A 380 -11.72 -3.90 -2.32
CA GLU A 380 -11.27 -2.64 -1.71
C GLU A 380 -11.56 -1.45 -2.64
N ILE A 381 -11.64 -0.24 -2.07
CA ILE A 381 -11.72 0.98 -2.88
C ILE A 381 -10.38 1.14 -3.61
N ASN A 382 -10.42 1.50 -4.89
CA ASN A 382 -9.21 1.71 -5.67
C ASN A 382 -8.41 2.92 -5.17
N ALA A 383 -7.14 3.03 -5.57
CA ALA A 383 -6.26 4.09 -5.09
C ALA A 383 -6.72 5.51 -5.49
N ALA A 384 -7.47 5.63 -6.59
CA ALA A 384 -8.05 6.90 -7.03
C ALA A 384 -9.27 7.31 -6.20
N GLY A 385 -9.91 6.33 -5.54
CA GLY A 385 -11.16 6.56 -4.79
C GLY A 385 -12.40 6.63 -5.67
N THR A 386 -12.33 6.16 -6.93
CA THR A 386 -13.42 6.27 -7.91
C THR A 386 -14.22 4.97 -8.07
N GLY A 387 -13.62 3.83 -7.76
CA GLY A 387 -14.24 2.52 -7.98
C GLY A 387 -13.74 1.45 -7.02
N ILE A 388 -14.12 0.21 -7.28
CA ILE A 388 -13.80 -0.96 -6.45
C ILE A 388 -12.83 -1.86 -7.22
N ASN A 389 -11.74 -2.28 -6.56
CA ASN A 389 -10.90 -3.38 -7.03
C ASN A 389 -11.29 -4.67 -6.33
N VAL A 390 -11.32 -5.77 -7.06
CA VAL A 390 -11.51 -7.12 -6.51
C VAL A 390 -10.33 -8.00 -6.92
N PHE A 391 -9.78 -8.72 -5.96
CA PHE A 391 -8.61 -9.60 -6.15
C PHE A 391 -8.98 -11.04 -5.85
N ASN A 392 -8.47 -11.96 -6.65
CA ASN A 392 -8.45 -13.38 -6.31
C ASN A 392 -7.23 -13.67 -5.43
N LEU A 393 -7.44 -14.25 -4.27
CA LEU A 393 -6.40 -14.60 -3.31
C LEU A 393 -5.97 -16.08 -3.37
N LEU A 394 -6.61 -16.88 -4.24
CA LEU A 394 -6.37 -18.31 -4.38
C LEU A 394 -5.56 -18.60 -5.65
N SER A 395 -4.26 -18.80 -5.47
CA SER A 395 -3.36 -19.21 -6.55
C SER A 395 -3.73 -20.58 -7.11
N GLY A 396 -3.71 -20.73 -8.44
CA GLY A 396 -4.14 -21.95 -9.14
C GLY A 396 -5.66 -22.02 -9.39
N SER A 397 -6.44 -21.06 -8.88
CA SER A 397 -7.89 -20.99 -9.05
C SER A 397 -8.29 -19.91 -10.04
N ARG A 398 -9.27 -20.23 -10.88
CA ARG A 398 -9.93 -19.32 -11.81
C ARG A 398 -11.09 -18.63 -11.08
N MET A 399 -11.05 -17.32 -10.92
CA MET A 399 -12.13 -16.53 -10.33
C MET A 399 -12.92 -15.84 -11.43
N SER A 400 -14.25 -15.83 -11.27
CA SER A 400 -15.20 -15.14 -12.12
C SER A 400 -16.14 -14.33 -11.26
N ILE A 401 -16.44 -13.09 -11.65
CA ILE A 401 -17.45 -12.24 -11.01
C ILE A 401 -18.54 -11.94 -12.03
N GLY A 402 -19.72 -12.45 -11.76
CA GLY A 402 -20.87 -12.35 -12.63
C GLY A 402 -22.14 -11.84 -11.91
N GLU A 403 -23.20 -11.73 -12.68
CA GLU A 403 -24.52 -11.31 -12.18
C GLU A 403 -25.25 -12.46 -11.51
N ASN A 404 -26.24 -12.11 -10.69
CA ASN A 404 -27.23 -13.03 -10.15
C ASN A 404 -28.66 -12.61 -10.62
N SER A 405 -28.86 -12.63 -11.94
CA SER A 405 -30.13 -12.22 -12.59
C SER A 405 -30.48 -10.74 -12.43
N GLY A 406 -29.48 -9.88 -12.20
CA GLY A 406 -29.59 -8.42 -12.08
C GLY A 406 -28.43 -7.71 -12.75
N THR A 407 -28.09 -6.51 -12.24
CA THR A 407 -27.02 -5.66 -12.77
C THR A 407 -25.98 -5.28 -11.73
N THR A 408 -26.01 -5.89 -10.55
CA THR A 408 -25.17 -5.54 -9.39
C THR A 408 -23.70 -5.47 -9.72
N ALA A 409 -23.13 -6.52 -10.35
CA ALA A 409 -21.70 -6.57 -10.67
C ALA A 409 -21.33 -5.57 -11.78
N THR A 410 -22.26 -5.33 -12.71
CA THR A 410 -22.11 -4.32 -13.78
C THR A 410 -22.17 -2.91 -13.20
N ASP A 411 -23.17 -2.62 -12.33
CA ASP A 411 -23.33 -1.31 -11.71
C ASP A 411 -22.12 -0.95 -10.83
N LEU A 412 -21.56 -1.94 -10.12
CA LEU A 412 -20.31 -1.78 -9.36
C LEU A 412 -19.06 -1.73 -10.22
N GLY A 413 -19.17 -1.96 -11.54
CA GLY A 413 -18.04 -2.00 -12.46
C GLY A 413 -17.05 -3.16 -12.23
N ILE A 414 -17.47 -4.21 -11.51
CA ILE A 414 -16.59 -5.34 -11.13
C ILE A 414 -16.92 -6.65 -11.88
N ARG A 415 -17.87 -6.65 -12.80
CA ARG A 415 -18.16 -7.83 -13.62
C ARG A 415 -16.95 -8.20 -14.48
N SER A 416 -16.40 -9.41 -14.30
CA SER A 416 -15.16 -9.83 -14.98
C SER A 416 -15.34 -10.08 -16.47
N PHE A 417 -16.55 -10.42 -16.90
CA PHE A 417 -16.90 -10.66 -18.30
C PHE A 417 -17.98 -9.67 -18.72
N ASN A 418 -17.61 -8.62 -19.43
CA ASN A 418 -18.54 -7.58 -19.87
C ASN A 418 -18.33 -7.28 -21.37
N THR A 419 -19.16 -6.44 -21.95
CA THR A 419 -19.11 -6.12 -23.39
C THR A 419 -17.82 -5.45 -23.83
N ALA A 420 -17.16 -4.71 -22.92
CA ALA A 420 -15.86 -4.06 -23.20
C ALA A 420 -14.66 -4.98 -22.95
N SER A 421 -14.85 -6.21 -22.43
CA SER A 421 -13.77 -7.16 -22.21
C SER A 421 -13.01 -7.42 -23.49
N GLN A 422 -11.66 -7.29 -23.43
CA GLN A 422 -10.80 -7.49 -24.59
C GLN A 422 -10.60 -8.99 -24.81
N LEU A 423 -10.76 -9.45 -26.05
CA LEU A 423 -10.55 -10.87 -26.39
C LEU A 423 -9.10 -11.31 -26.18
N SER A 424 -8.14 -10.40 -26.14
CA SER A 424 -6.75 -10.66 -25.80
C SER A 424 -6.53 -11.16 -24.37
N ASP A 425 -7.46 -10.83 -23.45
CA ASP A 425 -7.34 -11.16 -22.03
C ASP A 425 -7.88 -12.56 -21.70
N PHE A 426 -8.62 -13.15 -22.62
CA PHE A 426 -9.28 -14.44 -22.45
C PHE A 426 -8.28 -15.60 -22.33
N ASN A 427 -8.74 -16.70 -21.77
CA ASN A 427 -7.97 -17.93 -21.65
C ASN A 427 -6.65 -17.75 -20.90
N GLY A 428 -6.67 -16.90 -19.84
CA GLY A 428 -5.47 -16.61 -19.05
C GLY A 428 -4.46 -15.70 -19.76
N GLY A 429 -4.94 -14.79 -20.63
CA GLY A 429 -4.10 -13.85 -21.38
C GLY A 429 -3.56 -14.42 -22.71
N ARG A 430 -4.02 -15.62 -23.11
CA ARG A 430 -3.69 -16.19 -24.43
C ARG A 430 -4.56 -15.63 -25.54
N GLY A 431 -5.69 -15.05 -25.16
CA GLY A 431 -6.66 -14.45 -26.04
C GLY A 431 -7.57 -15.44 -26.76
N VAL A 432 -8.39 -14.87 -27.66
CA VAL A 432 -9.21 -15.59 -28.64
C VAL A 432 -8.62 -15.32 -30.01
N TYR A 433 -8.33 -16.38 -30.76
CA TYR A 433 -7.81 -16.23 -32.11
C TYR A 433 -8.93 -15.90 -33.09
N THR A 434 -9.04 -14.65 -33.50
CA THR A 434 -10.12 -14.14 -34.36
C THR A 434 -9.73 -14.07 -35.85
N GLU A 435 -8.44 -14.00 -36.19
CA GLU A 435 -8.00 -13.79 -37.58
C GLU A 435 -8.25 -15.01 -38.45
N GLY A 436 -9.13 -14.87 -39.42
CA GLY A 436 -9.54 -15.96 -40.31
C GLY A 436 -10.38 -17.03 -39.64
N SER A 437 -10.88 -16.76 -38.41
CA SER A 437 -11.69 -17.70 -37.64
C SER A 437 -13.18 -17.56 -37.96
N VAL A 438 -13.83 -18.68 -38.23
CA VAL A 438 -15.27 -18.75 -38.54
C VAL A 438 -15.92 -19.78 -37.63
N ILE A 439 -16.96 -19.37 -36.90
CA ILE A 439 -17.87 -20.28 -36.19
C ILE A 439 -19.15 -20.48 -36.99
N ARG A 440 -19.73 -21.68 -36.91
CA ARG A 440 -21.02 -21.99 -37.47
C ARG A 440 -22.05 -22.10 -36.37
N ILE A 441 -23.11 -21.31 -36.48
CA ILE A 441 -24.27 -21.37 -35.60
C ILE A 441 -25.42 -21.98 -36.38
N THR A 442 -26.03 -23.02 -35.83
CA THR A 442 -27.21 -23.65 -36.43
C THR A 442 -28.39 -23.47 -35.51
N ASP A 443 -29.47 -22.84 -36.02
CA ASP A 443 -30.70 -22.63 -35.29
C ASP A 443 -31.54 -23.90 -35.15
N ARG A 444 -32.57 -23.86 -34.33
CA ARG A 444 -33.43 -25.04 -34.12
C ARG A 444 -34.34 -25.40 -35.30
N GLN A 445 -34.42 -24.58 -36.34
CA GLN A 445 -35.04 -24.91 -37.61
C GLN A 445 -34.06 -25.62 -38.57
N GLY A 446 -32.78 -25.65 -38.25
CA GLY A 446 -31.72 -26.28 -39.03
C GLY A 446 -31.07 -25.33 -40.04
N ALA A 447 -31.34 -24.03 -39.97
CA ALA A 447 -30.60 -23.04 -40.74
C ALA A 447 -29.22 -22.80 -40.10
N SER A 448 -28.18 -22.80 -40.91
CA SER A 448 -26.79 -22.61 -40.48
C SER A 448 -26.25 -21.28 -40.97
N TYR A 449 -25.54 -20.57 -40.10
CA TYR A 449 -24.94 -19.26 -40.31
C TYR A 449 -23.46 -19.35 -40.03
N ASP A 450 -22.63 -19.01 -41.01
CA ASP A 450 -21.18 -18.90 -40.81
C ASP A 450 -20.87 -17.46 -40.37
N VAL A 451 -20.29 -17.34 -39.18
CA VAL A 451 -19.96 -16.08 -38.54
C VAL A 451 -18.46 -15.89 -38.58
N ASP A 452 -18.00 -14.92 -39.35
CA ASP A 452 -16.59 -14.53 -39.47
C ASP A 452 -16.24 -13.57 -38.36
N LEU A 453 -15.32 -13.97 -37.48
CA LEU A 453 -14.88 -13.20 -36.32
C LEU A 453 -13.64 -12.35 -36.61
N THR A 454 -13.16 -12.34 -37.87
CA THR A 454 -11.99 -11.54 -38.25
C THR A 454 -12.14 -10.08 -37.87
N GLY A 455 -11.18 -9.59 -37.07
CA GLY A 455 -11.14 -8.19 -36.60
C GLY A 455 -11.93 -7.89 -35.33
N ALA A 456 -12.66 -8.86 -34.74
CA ALA A 456 -13.27 -8.70 -33.43
C ALA A 456 -12.18 -8.54 -32.36
N GLN A 457 -12.31 -7.52 -31.49
CA GLN A 457 -11.36 -7.23 -30.42
C GLN A 457 -12.01 -7.31 -29.05
N THR A 458 -13.33 -7.08 -28.97
CA THR A 458 -14.10 -7.08 -27.74
C THR A 458 -15.22 -8.11 -27.75
N VAL A 459 -15.79 -8.42 -26.60
CA VAL A 459 -17.00 -9.24 -26.49
C VAL A 459 -18.15 -8.60 -27.24
N GLN A 460 -18.29 -7.27 -27.22
CA GLN A 460 -19.33 -6.57 -27.99
C GLN A 460 -19.19 -6.85 -29.49
N ASP A 461 -17.96 -6.82 -30.04
CA ASP A 461 -17.75 -7.13 -31.47
C ASP A 461 -18.21 -8.54 -31.81
N VAL A 462 -17.95 -9.53 -30.94
CA VAL A 462 -18.41 -10.92 -31.13
C VAL A 462 -19.93 -11.00 -31.12
N ILE A 463 -20.58 -10.36 -30.13
CA ILE A 463 -22.05 -10.32 -29.98
C ILE A 463 -22.68 -9.67 -31.21
N ASP A 464 -22.19 -8.51 -31.65
CA ASP A 464 -22.70 -7.79 -32.81
C ASP A 464 -22.51 -8.58 -34.11
N THR A 465 -21.35 -9.22 -34.26
CA THR A 465 -21.04 -10.05 -35.45
C THR A 465 -21.98 -11.26 -35.52
N ILE A 466 -22.24 -11.95 -34.41
CA ILE A 466 -23.20 -13.06 -34.34
C ILE A 466 -24.61 -12.57 -34.69
N ASN A 467 -25.07 -11.52 -34.04
CA ASN A 467 -26.43 -10.98 -34.22
C ASN A 467 -26.68 -10.56 -35.66
N ASN A 468 -25.68 -9.90 -36.29
CA ASN A 468 -25.78 -9.48 -37.69
C ASN A 468 -25.74 -10.68 -38.66
N ALA A 469 -24.85 -11.63 -38.45
CA ALA A 469 -24.70 -12.80 -39.35
C ALA A 469 -25.92 -13.71 -39.29
N THR A 470 -26.55 -13.90 -38.13
CA THR A 470 -27.76 -14.71 -37.94
C THR A 470 -29.06 -13.97 -38.31
N GLY A 471 -28.97 -12.66 -38.62
CA GLY A 471 -30.14 -11.81 -38.83
C GLY A 471 -31.13 -11.82 -37.67
N TRP A 472 -30.58 -11.91 -36.44
CA TRP A 472 -31.33 -11.99 -35.18
C TRP A 472 -32.20 -13.25 -35.01
N ASN A 473 -32.01 -14.27 -35.83
CA ASN A 473 -32.65 -15.58 -35.67
C ASN A 473 -32.07 -16.36 -34.48
N VAL A 474 -30.82 -16.14 -34.22
CA VAL A 474 -30.14 -16.47 -32.94
C VAL A 474 -29.60 -15.20 -32.37
N VAL A 475 -29.98 -14.86 -31.14
CA VAL A 475 -29.58 -13.64 -30.43
C VAL A 475 -28.45 -13.96 -29.46
N ALA A 476 -27.29 -13.36 -29.70
CA ALA A 476 -26.18 -13.39 -28.76
C ALA A 476 -26.31 -12.24 -27.77
N SER A 477 -26.07 -12.52 -26.49
CA SER A 477 -26.04 -11.56 -25.39
C SER A 477 -25.11 -12.06 -24.29
N LEU A 478 -24.85 -11.20 -23.28
CA LEU A 478 -24.23 -11.67 -22.04
C LEU A 478 -25.23 -12.49 -21.24
N THR A 479 -24.74 -13.51 -20.52
CA THR A 479 -25.57 -14.30 -19.59
C THR A 479 -26.19 -13.42 -18.51
N ALA A 480 -27.44 -13.68 -18.16
CA ALA A 480 -28.14 -12.99 -17.09
C ALA A 480 -27.65 -13.42 -15.67
N SER A 481 -27.07 -14.59 -15.56
CA SER A 481 -26.53 -15.14 -14.31
C SER A 481 -25.16 -15.73 -14.57
N GLY A 482 -24.20 -15.43 -13.72
CA GLY A 482 -22.78 -15.77 -13.99
C GLY A 482 -22.19 -14.93 -15.11
N ASN A 483 -21.25 -15.52 -15.86
CA ASN A 483 -20.53 -14.91 -16.97
C ASN A 483 -20.51 -15.83 -18.22
N GLY A 484 -20.38 -15.23 -19.38
CA GLY A 484 -20.28 -15.92 -20.66
C GLY A 484 -21.13 -15.26 -21.74
N ILE A 485 -21.06 -15.77 -22.95
CA ILE A 485 -21.92 -15.41 -24.06
C ILE A 485 -23.07 -16.43 -24.11
N GLU A 486 -24.29 -15.93 -24.13
CA GLU A 486 -25.49 -16.72 -24.29
C GLU A 486 -26.06 -16.57 -25.71
N LEU A 487 -26.40 -17.68 -26.34
CA LEU A 487 -27.07 -17.70 -27.64
C LEU A 487 -28.51 -18.14 -27.43
N ASN A 488 -29.48 -17.30 -27.81
CA ASN A 488 -30.93 -17.57 -27.71
C ASN A 488 -31.51 -17.72 -29.08
N ASN A 489 -32.20 -18.89 -29.32
CA ASN A 489 -32.92 -19.14 -30.54
C ASN A 489 -34.26 -18.38 -30.57
N ALA A 490 -34.39 -17.43 -31.50
CA ALA A 490 -35.57 -16.60 -31.63
C ALA A 490 -36.65 -17.18 -32.57
N VAL A 491 -36.31 -18.22 -33.35
CA VAL A 491 -37.19 -18.69 -34.44
C VAL A 491 -37.96 -20.00 -34.11
N GLY A 492 -37.76 -20.55 -32.93
CA GLY A 492 -38.36 -21.83 -32.54
C GLY A 492 -37.73 -23.01 -33.29
N GLY A 493 -38.40 -24.14 -33.36
CA GLY A 493 -37.91 -25.38 -34.02
C GLY A 493 -37.78 -26.55 -33.05
N LEU A 494 -37.52 -27.77 -33.60
CA LEU A 494 -37.38 -29.00 -32.81
C LEU A 494 -35.92 -29.58 -32.92
N GLY A 495 -35.07 -28.98 -33.73
CA GLY A 495 -33.66 -29.31 -33.83
C GLY A 495 -32.85 -28.84 -32.64
N ASN A 496 -31.55 -29.06 -32.71
CA ASN A 496 -30.62 -28.54 -31.73
C ASN A 496 -30.15 -27.13 -32.13
N LEU A 497 -30.01 -26.23 -31.16
CA LEU A 497 -29.18 -25.05 -31.30
C LEU A 497 -27.76 -25.46 -31.10
N SER A 498 -26.88 -25.13 -32.06
CA SER A 498 -25.47 -25.52 -31.99
C SER A 498 -24.53 -24.40 -32.42
N VAL A 499 -23.34 -24.41 -31.87
CA VAL A 499 -22.21 -23.59 -32.27
C VAL A 499 -20.96 -24.48 -32.38
N THR A 500 -20.22 -24.35 -33.47
CA THR A 500 -18.99 -25.15 -33.73
C THR A 500 -17.99 -24.30 -34.50
N THR A 501 -16.70 -24.57 -34.36
CA THR A 501 -15.66 -23.98 -35.20
C THR A 501 -15.69 -24.60 -36.62
N VAL A 502 -15.58 -23.76 -37.64
CA VAL A 502 -15.52 -24.17 -39.04
C VAL A 502 -14.10 -23.99 -39.61
N SER A 503 -13.48 -22.86 -39.30
CA SER A 503 -12.14 -22.51 -39.73
C SER A 503 -11.45 -21.69 -38.69
N ASP A 504 -10.30 -22.12 -38.23
CA ASP A 504 -9.56 -21.52 -37.12
C ASP A 504 -8.07 -21.82 -37.15
N ASN A 505 -7.56 -22.38 -38.23
CA ASN A 505 -6.17 -22.83 -38.32
C ASN A 505 -5.73 -23.77 -37.17
N GLY A 506 -6.68 -24.48 -36.53
CA GLY A 506 -6.44 -25.41 -35.41
C GLY A 506 -6.55 -24.79 -34.02
N TYR A 507 -7.11 -23.57 -33.89
CA TYR A 507 -7.21 -22.89 -32.59
C TYR A 507 -8.52 -23.09 -31.83
N PHE A 508 -9.52 -23.80 -32.39
CA PHE A 508 -10.79 -24.12 -31.73
C PHE A 508 -11.50 -22.85 -31.13
N VAL A 509 -11.80 -21.88 -32.01
CA VAL A 509 -12.30 -20.57 -31.58
C VAL A 509 -13.62 -20.63 -30.83
N ALA A 510 -14.52 -21.57 -31.12
CA ALA A 510 -15.74 -21.76 -30.36
C ALA A 510 -15.42 -22.14 -28.89
N GLN A 511 -14.45 -23.03 -28.67
CA GLN A 511 -13.96 -23.41 -27.35
C GLN A 511 -13.32 -22.20 -26.62
N GLN A 512 -12.51 -21.41 -27.34
CA GLN A 512 -11.90 -20.21 -26.73
C GLN A 512 -12.90 -19.16 -26.29
N LEU A 513 -14.10 -19.14 -26.92
CA LEU A 513 -15.23 -18.29 -26.53
C LEU A 513 -16.14 -18.92 -25.45
N GLY A 514 -15.79 -20.10 -24.94
CA GLY A 514 -16.55 -20.80 -23.91
C GLY A 514 -17.58 -21.82 -24.43
N PHE A 515 -17.67 -22.05 -25.74
CA PHE A 515 -18.59 -23.04 -26.35
C PHE A 515 -17.89 -24.37 -26.59
N TYR A 516 -17.90 -25.21 -25.55
CA TYR A 516 -17.27 -26.54 -25.62
C TYR A 516 -18.00 -27.57 -24.77
N THR A 517 -17.71 -28.83 -25.00
CA THR A 517 -18.18 -29.96 -24.18
C THR A 517 -16.98 -30.81 -23.78
N GLU A 518 -17.21 -31.82 -22.93
CA GLU A 518 -16.16 -32.81 -22.58
C GLU A 518 -15.56 -33.52 -23.80
N GLN A 519 -16.28 -33.53 -24.95
CA GLN A 519 -15.79 -34.12 -26.21
C GLN A 519 -15.00 -33.12 -27.06
N GLY A 520 -14.83 -31.84 -26.64
CA GLY A 520 -14.03 -30.85 -27.33
C GLY A 520 -14.80 -29.64 -27.84
N ASP A 521 -14.30 -29.05 -28.95
CA ASP A 521 -14.80 -27.81 -29.52
C ASP A 521 -16.25 -27.85 -29.97
N GLY A 522 -16.98 -26.80 -29.58
CA GLY A 522 -18.38 -26.59 -29.93
C GLY A 522 -19.39 -27.17 -28.92
N MET A 523 -20.63 -26.72 -29.05
CA MET A 523 -21.76 -27.10 -28.19
C MET A 523 -23.02 -27.31 -29.02
N SER A 524 -23.84 -28.31 -28.66
CA SER A 524 -25.11 -28.59 -29.33
C SER A 524 -26.15 -29.06 -28.30
N VAL A 525 -27.23 -28.29 -28.15
CA VAL A 525 -28.26 -28.55 -27.16
C VAL A 525 -29.68 -28.55 -27.76
N ALA A 526 -30.54 -29.34 -27.21
CA ALA A 526 -31.95 -29.43 -27.61
C ALA A 526 -32.85 -28.36 -26.90
N SER A 527 -32.22 -27.29 -26.38
CA SER A 527 -32.92 -26.14 -25.78
C SER A 527 -32.86 -24.93 -26.71
N ASP A 528 -33.66 -23.90 -26.38
CA ASP A 528 -33.62 -22.61 -27.09
C ASP A 528 -32.41 -21.77 -26.72
N THR A 529 -31.65 -22.19 -25.72
CA THR A 529 -30.51 -21.45 -25.19
C THR A 529 -29.26 -22.31 -25.12
N VAL A 530 -28.15 -21.79 -25.62
CA VAL A 530 -26.75 -22.27 -25.43
C VAL A 530 -26.02 -21.23 -24.58
N THR A 531 -25.44 -21.65 -23.48
CA THR A 531 -24.65 -20.77 -22.60
C THR A 531 -23.19 -21.18 -22.66
N GLY A 532 -22.32 -20.26 -23.09
CA GLY A 532 -20.88 -20.44 -23.05
C GLY A 532 -20.34 -20.27 -21.62
N GLU A 533 -19.25 -20.93 -21.33
CA GLU A 533 -18.54 -20.78 -20.05
C GLU A 533 -17.70 -19.50 -20.04
N ASP A 534 -17.40 -19.00 -18.81
CA ASP A 534 -16.50 -17.87 -18.64
C ASP A 534 -15.05 -18.25 -18.97
N THR A 535 -14.54 -17.73 -20.04
CA THR A 535 -13.13 -17.87 -20.45
C THR A 535 -12.29 -16.62 -20.14
N ASN A 536 -12.92 -15.57 -19.58
CA ASN A 536 -12.24 -14.36 -19.10
C ASN A 536 -12.09 -14.38 -17.57
N TYR A 537 -11.58 -15.49 -17.06
CA TYR A 537 -11.36 -15.68 -15.63
C TYR A 537 -10.13 -14.94 -15.12
N ILE A 538 -10.12 -14.65 -13.82
CA ILE A 538 -9.04 -13.96 -13.11
C ILE A 538 -8.29 -14.99 -12.27
N MET A 539 -6.97 -15.04 -12.45
CA MET A 539 -6.09 -15.94 -11.72
C MET A 539 -4.86 -15.18 -11.21
N PRO A 540 -4.37 -15.44 -10.00
CA PRO A 540 -3.06 -14.94 -9.59
C PRO A 540 -1.98 -15.41 -10.57
N ASN A 541 -1.20 -14.44 -11.07
CA ASN A 541 -0.13 -14.70 -12.03
C ASN A 541 1.21 -14.79 -11.29
N GLY A 542 1.53 -15.96 -10.75
CA GLY A 542 2.72 -16.15 -9.95
C GLY A 542 3.05 -17.62 -9.71
N LEU A 543 4.12 -17.84 -8.96
CA LEU A 543 4.78 -19.13 -8.81
C LEU A 543 3.83 -20.30 -8.45
N PHE A 544 2.94 -20.12 -7.47
CA PHE A 544 2.01 -21.18 -7.08
C PHE A 544 1.05 -21.54 -8.19
N SER A 545 0.51 -20.55 -8.91
CA SER A 545 -0.38 -20.79 -10.05
C SER A 545 0.33 -21.51 -11.18
N HIS A 546 1.57 -21.13 -11.46
CA HIS A 546 2.34 -21.74 -12.55
C HIS A 546 2.83 -23.16 -12.22
N LEU A 547 3.17 -23.43 -10.95
CA LEU A 547 3.49 -24.79 -10.49
C LEU A 547 2.27 -25.71 -10.54
N ILE A 548 1.10 -25.23 -10.13
CA ILE A 548 -0.16 -25.97 -10.23
C ILE A 548 -0.50 -26.24 -11.70
N ALA A 549 -0.38 -25.21 -12.56
CA ALA A 549 -0.60 -25.39 -14.00
C ALA A 549 0.38 -26.41 -14.62
N LEU A 550 1.65 -26.40 -14.22
CA LEU A 550 2.64 -27.38 -14.66
C LEU A 550 2.26 -28.80 -14.24
N ARG A 551 1.88 -28.98 -12.97
CA ARG A 551 1.41 -30.28 -12.45
C ARG A 551 0.23 -30.79 -13.27
N ASP A 552 -0.78 -29.96 -13.49
CA ASP A 552 -2.00 -30.31 -14.19
C ASP A 552 -1.74 -30.62 -15.67
N ALA A 553 -0.86 -29.86 -16.32
CA ALA A 553 -0.41 -30.10 -17.68
C ALA A 553 0.35 -31.46 -17.82
N MET A 554 1.19 -31.82 -16.84
CA MET A 554 1.85 -33.12 -16.79
C MET A 554 0.86 -34.26 -16.60
N LEU A 555 -0.16 -34.08 -15.72
CA LEU A 555 -1.23 -35.07 -15.54
C LEU A 555 -2.12 -35.22 -16.76
N ALA A 556 -2.35 -34.13 -17.52
CA ALA A 556 -3.10 -34.12 -18.77
C ALA A 556 -2.27 -34.61 -19.97
N ASN A 557 -0.97 -34.84 -19.80
CA ASN A 557 -0.04 -35.21 -20.87
C ASN A 557 -0.02 -34.19 -22.02
N ASP A 558 -0.07 -32.88 -21.70
CA ASP A 558 -0.13 -31.78 -22.65
C ASP A 558 1.23 -31.06 -22.76
N ASP A 559 1.99 -31.42 -23.83
CA ASP A 559 3.30 -30.85 -24.11
C ASP A 559 3.30 -29.32 -24.22
N TYR A 560 2.24 -28.76 -24.83
CA TYR A 560 2.14 -27.32 -25.04
C TYR A 560 1.94 -26.59 -23.71
N GLU A 561 1.02 -27.06 -22.86
CA GLU A 561 0.78 -26.46 -21.56
C GLU A 561 1.98 -26.64 -20.62
N ILE A 562 2.74 -27.75 -20.72
CA ILE A 562 4.00 -27.92 -19.97
C ILE A 562 5.02 -26.85 -20.40
N GLU A 563 5.17 -26.56 -21.69
CA GLU A 563 6.08 -25.55 -22.22
C GLU A 563 5.66 -24.13 -21.74
N VAL A 564 4.37 -23.81 -21.79
CA VAL A 564 3.82 -22.54 -21.32
C VAL A 564 4.11 -22.36 -19.83
N ALA A 565 3.85 -23.37 -19.00
CA ALA A 565 4.10 -23.34 -17.57
C ALA A 565 5.61 -23.24 -17.27
N ALA A 566 6.47 -23.93 -18.01
CA ALA A 566 7.93 -23.83 -17.87
C ALA A 566 8.44 -22.41 -18.10
N ASN A 567 7.96 -21.75 -19.15
CA ASN A 567 8.32 -20.36 -19.45
C ASN A 567 7.84 -19.39 -18.36
N ALA A 568 6.64 -19.60 -17.81
CA ALA A 568 6.10 -18.81 -16.71
C ALA A 568 6.90 -18.98 -15.41
N ILE A 569 7.29 -20.24 -15.08
CA ILE A 569 8.16 -20.54 -13.92
C ILE A 569 9.54 -19.91 -14.08
N ASP A 570 10.10 -19.81 -15.29
CA ASP A 570 11.37 -19.09 -15.51
C ASP A 570 11.22 -17.58 -15.23
N ALA A 571 10.07 -16.97 -15.53
CA ALA A 571 9.77 -15.59 -15.17
C ALA A 571 9.67 -15.43 -13.63
N ASP A 572 9.00 -16.37 -12.94
CA ASP A 572 8.91 -16.37 -11.47
C ASP A 572 10.29 -16.52 -10.82
N ARG A 573 11.14 -17.40 -11.36
CA ARG A 573 12.52 -17.57 -10.91
C ARG A 573 13.31 -16.26 -11.00
N LYS A 574 13.13 -15.51 -12.09
CA LYS A 574 13.75 -14.19 -12.26
C LYS A 574 13.22 -13.18 -11.23
N ASN A 575 11.92 -13.19 -10.96
CA ASN A 575 11.30 -12.36 -9.92
C ASN A 575 11.87 -12.68 -8.54
N LEU A 576 11.88 -13.97 -8.15
CA LEU A 576 12.46 -14.43 -6.87
C LEU A 576 13.92 -14.01 -6.73
N SER A 577 14.73 -14.18 -7.80
CA SER A 577 16.14 -13.77 -7.80
C SER A 577 16.28 -12.26 -7.65
N SER A 578 15.39 -11.46 -8.23
CA SER A 578 15.35 -10.01 -8.06
C SER A 578 15.02 -9.61 -6.64
N MET A 579 14.00 -10.26 -6.03
CA MET A 579 13.62 -10.03 -4.62
C MET A 579 14.76 -10.43 -3.67
N HIS A 580 15.42 -11.56 -3.93
CA HIS A 580 16.60 -12.01 -3.18
C HIS A 580 17.73 -10.97 -3.24
N GLY A 581 18.04 -10.44 -4.45
CA GLY A 581 19.01 -9.36 -4.63
C GLY A 581 18.61 -8.07 -3.91
N MET A 582 17.33 -7.71 -3.89
CA MET A 582 16.82 -6.56 -3.16
C MET A 582 16.99 -6.73 -1.64
N VAL A 583 16.66 -7.90 -1.08
CA VAL A 583 16.87 -8.22 0.33
C VAL A 583 18.36 -8.10 0.68
N GLY A 584 19.26 -8.70 -0.12
CA GLY A 584 20.70 -8.56 0.07
C GLY A 584 21.19 -7.11 0.05
N SER A 585 20.67 -6.29 -0.86
CA SER A 585 21.03 -4.86 -0.91
C SER A 585 20.52 -4.07 0.31
N ARG A 586 19.32 -4.39 0.82
CA ARG A 586 18.77 -3.81 2.07
C ARG A 586 19.65 -4.20 3.27
N MET A 587 20.11 -5.45 3.36
CA MET A 587 21.02 -5.91 4.42
C MET A 587 22.33 -5.11 4.42
N ILE A 588 22.98 -4.98 3.27
CA ILE A 588 24.23 -4.19 3.12
C ILE A 588 24.02 -2.73 3.56
N ALA A 589 22.91 -2.12 3.15
CA ALA A 589 22.60 -0.75 3.51
C ALA A 589 22.41 -0.57 5.04
N LEU A 590 21.76 -1.53 5.68
CA LEU A 590 21.55 -1.54 7.15
C LEU A 590 22.83 -1.84 7.91
N GLU A 591 23.70 -2.74 7.44
CA GLU A 591 25.01 -3.01 8.03
C GLU A 591 25.91 -1.77 7.98
N ASN A 592 25.96 -1.08 6.85
CA ASN A 592 26.67 0.21 6.73
C ASN A 592 26.10 1.24 7.72
N ARG A 593 24.76 1.31 7.83
CA ARG A 593 24.11 2.21 8.78
C ARG A 593 24.44 1.87 10.23
N LYS A 594 24.45 0.56 10.57
CA LYS A 594 24.84 0.05 11.87
C LYS A 594 26.26 0.50 12.24
N THR A 595 27.23 0.29 11.35
CA THR A 595 28.63 0.68 11.56
C THR A 595 28.73 2.19 11.83
N HIS A 596 28.08 3.03 11.04
CA HIS A 596 28.06 4.47 11.28
C HIS A 596 27.44 4.87 12.63
N LEU A 597 26.37 4.17 13.05
CA LEU A 597 25.75 4.42 14.34
C LEU A 597 26.65 3.97 15.51
N GLU A 598 27.34 2.83 15.38
CA GLU A 598 28.32 2.35 16.36
C GLU A 598 29.47 3.35 16.53
N ASP A 599 30.01 3.89 15.45
CA ASP A 599 31.03 4.94 15.47
C ASP A 599 30.50 6.22 16.19
N ASN A 600 29.28 6.62 15.90
CA ASN A 600 28.67 7.77 16.55
C ASN A 600 28.43 7.54 18.06
N VAL A 601 28.00 6.33 18.43
CA VAL A 601 27.85 5.92 19.84
C VAL A 601 29.19 5.97 20.54
N LEU A 602 30.24 5.42 19.93
CA LEU A 602 31.60 5.45 20.50
C LEU A 602 32.10 6.89 20.68
N ALA A 603 31.93 7.76 19.67
CA ALA A 603 32.30 9.16 19.77
C ALA A 603 31.55 9.91 20.88
N ALA A 604 30.24 9.67 20.98
CA ALA A 604 29.41 10.27 22.05
C ALA A 604 29.76 9.74 23.44
N GLN A 605 30.08 8.44 23.57
CA GLN A 605 30.55 7.83 24.82
C GLN A 605 31.91 8.42 25.24
N THR A 606 32.84 8.57 24.29
CA THR A 606 34.16 9.18 24.56
C THR A 606 33.97 10.62 25.03
N LEU A 607 33.20 11.43 24.32
CA LEU A 607 32.92 12.81 24.71
C LEU A 607 32.26 12.91 26.09
N ARG A 608 31.32 12.02 26.37
CA ARG A 608 30.66 11.94 27.69
C ARG A 608 31.67 11.57 28.78
N SER A 609 32.56 10.60 28.52
CA SER A 609 33.61 10.18 29.46
C SER A 609 34.57 11.32 29.74
N ASP A 610 35.02 12.06 28.72
CA ASP A 610 35.94 13.20 28.87
C ASP A 610 35.35 14.33 29.76
N ILE A 611 34.02 14.49 29.71
CA ILE A 611 33.33 15.53 30.54
C ILE A 611 33.04 15.00 31.95
N ARG A 612 32.58 13.73 32.06
CA ARG A 612 32.01 13.18 33.29
C ARG A 612 33.01 12.45 34.18
N ASP A 613 33.95 11.70 33.56
CA ASP A 613 34.81 10.79 34.28
C ASP A 613 36.06 11.51 34.78
N ILE A 614 36.67 11.04 35.87
CA ILE A 614 37.81 11.68 36.51
C ILE A 614 39.14 11.17 35.92
N ASP A 615 40.08 12.07 35.67
CA ASP A 615 41.49 11.65 35.53
C ASP A 615 42.05 11.32 36.93
N PHE A 616 42.22 10.03 37.21
CA PHE A 616 42.73 9.54 38.47
C PHE A 616 44.11 10.07 38.81
N THR A 617 44.99 10.30 37.83
CA THR A 617 46.36 10.78 38.05
C THR A 617 46.32 12.23 38.52
N GLU A 618 45.55 13.08 37.85
CA GLU A 618 45.34 14.46 38.22
C GLU A 618 44.64 14.56 39.59
N ALA A 619 43.60 13.76 39.82
CA ALA A 619 42.86 13.78 41.06
C ALA A 619 43.68 13.32 42.28
N ILE A 620 44.49 12.28 42.13
CA ILE A 620 45.39 11.85 43.23
C ILE A 620 46.43 12.94 43.52
N THR A 621 47.00 13.54 42.49
CA THR A 621 47.97 14.63 42.66
C THR A 621 47.30 15.82 43.35
N ARG A 622 46.08 16.20 42.98
CA ARG A 622 45.31 17.27 43.63
C ARG A 622 44.94 16.91 45.07
N TYR A 623 44.55 15.67 45.34
CA TYR A 623 44.29 15.17 46.67
C TYR A 623 45.53 15.33 47.59
N GLN A 624 46.72 14.89 47.12
CA GLN A 624 47.98 14.98 47.86
C GLN A 624 48.36 16.43 48.14
N ASN A 625 48.18 17.30 47.16
CA ASN A 625 48.47 18.74 47.32
C ASN A 625 47.54 19.38 48.32
N LEU A 626 46.22 19.11 48.25
CA LEU A 626 45.23 19.62 49.23
C LEU A 626 45.47 19.06 50.62
N TYR A 627 45.80 17.78 50.74
CA TYR A 627 46.14 17.17 52.03
C TYR A 627 47.38 17.81 52.65
N THR A 628 48.43 18.02 51.86
CA THR A 628 49.65 18.70 52.33
C THR A 628 49.38 20.18 52.71
N ALA A 629 48.58 20.87 51.92
CA ALA A 629 48.13 22.24 52.22
C ALA A 629 47.31 22.31 53.51
N LEU A 630 46.42 21.37 53.74
CA LEU A 630 45.60 21.28 54.95
C LEU A 630 46.52 21.06 56.19
N GLN A 631 47.49 20.12 56.08
CA GLN A 631 48.47 19.91 57.16
C GLN A 631 49.32 21.17 57.42
N ALA A 632 49.78 21.87 56.40
CA ALA A 632 50.54 23.10 56.53
C ALA A 632 49.70 24.22 57.22
N ASN A 633 48.44 24.37 56.81
CA ASN A 633 47.54 25.35 57.39
C ASN A 633 47.19 25.03 58.84
N LEU A 634 47.00 23.76 59.22
CA LEU A 634 46.77 23.34 60.62
C LEU A 634 48.03 23.59 61.46
N THR A 635 49.23 23.31 60.91
CA THR A 635 50.51 23.60 61.61
C THR A 635 50.71 25.09 61.78
N ALA A 636 50.48 25.90 60.76
CA ALA A 636 50.53 27.36 60.86
C ALA A 636 49.53 27.92 61.83
N GLY A 637 48.32 27.37 61.93
CA GLY A 637 47.30 27.69 62.88
C GLY A 637 47.71 27.41 64.32
N SER A 638 48.33 26.26 64.56
CA SER A 638 48.85 25.93 65.91
C SER A 638 49.98 26.84 66.32
N MET A 639 50.88 27.25 65.40
CA MET A 639 51.95 28.20 65.68
C MET A 639 51.40 29.61 65.99
N LEU A 640 50.40 30.11 65.26
CA LEU A 640 49.73 31.37 65.51
C LEU A 640 49.00 31.37 66.86
N SER A 641 48.37 30.26 67.23
CA SER A 641 47.71 30.09 68.54
C SER A 641 48.72 30.11 69.65
N ASN A 642 49.90 29.50 69.52
CA ASN A 642 50.96 29.53 70.55
C ASN A 642 51.63 30.86 70.66
N ILE A 643 51.75 31.69 69.61
CA ILE A 643 52.28 33.06 69.66
C ILE A 643 51.28 33.95 70.37
N SER A 644 49.99 33.79 70.18
CA SER A 644 48.93 34.51 70.86
C SER A 644 48.89 34.25 72.36
N LEU A 645 49.18 33.00 72.78
CA LEU A 645 49.24 32.64 74.21
C LEU A 645 50.50 33.20 74.90
N LEU A 646 51.62 33.29 74.22
CA LEU A 646 52.86 33.89 74.71
C LEU A 646 52.76 35.42 74.84
N ASP A 647 52.07 36.09 73.92
CA ASP A 647 51.85 37.53 73.93
C ASP A 647 50.83 37.96 75.01
N PHE A 648 49.96 37.06 75.49
CA PHE A 648 48.99 37.31 76.56
C PHE A 648 49.60 37.04 77.95
N LEU A 649 50.66 36.25 78.07
CA LEU A 649 51.33 35.87 79.31
C LEU A 649 52.56 36.69 79.62
N SER A 650 53.00 37.59 78.73
CA SER A 650 54.10 38.52 78.84
C SER A 650 53.53 39.93 79.06
#